data_7ec59f3d1baca098e4b63a9502c59e91
#
_entry.id   7ec59f3d1baca098e4b63a9502c59e91
#
_cell.length_a   1.000
_cell.length_b   1.000
_cell.length_c   1.000
_cell.angle_alpha   90.00
_cell.angle_beta   90.00
_cell.angle_gamma   90.00
#
_symmetry.space_group_name_H-M   'P 1'
#
loop_
_entity.id
_entity.type
_entity.pdbx_description
1 polymer ?
#
loop_
_entity_poly.entity_id
_entity_poly.type
_entity_poly.pdbx_seq_one_letter_code
_entity_poly.pdbx_strand_id
1 'polypeptide(L)'
;MMIIKRDGRRQKYDPEKVYRAVAKCLSNCPLPDDDTTDLPSLIRDTVNAEIGEREDDVSVEEIQDIVEFLLMEYGYHEQAKHYILYRAKRTELRKKRLIPDSSAISQYIHPAKYARYVPELMRRETFEETVERVRQMHLKKYPFLGDEIDFAFDLVRQKKVLPSLRTMQFAGVAAERDNARVFNCSFSFFDRPGFLKEALYLLLCGCGVGVSVQKHHVSKLPPLGRITLESPVVHHHIEDSIEGWANAVDILFDSYINSYYVEFDYSAIRDRGKPLKTSGGRAPGHRGLKKSLEAMRAVFDGAQGRQLRPFECYRLVCLMADSVLSGGIRRSSCITLFSADDDEMMTCKTGNWFEKYPEFANSNNSVILVPGETSRELFHKVITMAKEWGEPGFFFSHSLEYGVNPCQPGFATVLVYDEDKLKAVPLSDIKVGDKIFSSFDSFVKVVSKEYMGKKFVYRYRYNDAELLCTAEHQVVTDFSSDYAFVWKKPFFEAESLIVCEDKLNKLISVDRSAHGPYADTDVYDITVDGRTHTYNTGLPDTSFVVSNCGEALLIPYLNTEEGRKTGFSMCNLTEINAAAFKGPEDMMEAARAAAILGTLQAGYIDMPFLGDVTEKILLRDSLLGVSMTGMMEVPELAFDPELQREAARVVLKTNEEVVNKMRAHGIPINYAARCTCVKPSGTASLELGIGASGIHPAHAHRYIRRVTANPTEPVFQYFKSVNPHMCVQKPNGDWVIEFPVMAKPGAIVKEDLSAIEFLKKVLLTQENWVRYGTRTNSDFPGAEHGVSNTVFVKQDEWGEVEQFIWDHQSSLRGVSLFPSTGDKEYAFAPMQAIVTEDDENRWNYLVRGYTPVDYSKMVELEDNSQQPAEVACTGGKCDLTI
;
A
#
# COMPACT_ATOMS: atom_id res chain seq x y z
N MET A 1 6.07 -10.33 -44.42
CA MET A 1 7.16 -10.28 -43.43
C MET A 1 6.74 -9.48 -42.21
N MET A 2 7.10 -9.94 -41.05
CA MET A 2 6.92 -9.22 -39.76
C MET A 2 8.26 -8.59 -39.36
N ILE A 3 8.20 -7.46 -38.67
CA ILE A 3 9.39 -6.84 -38.11
C ILE A 3 9.27 -6.77 -36.59
N ILE A 4 10.40 -6.93 -35.93
CA ILE A 4 10.49 -6.77 -34.47
C ILE A 4 10.79 -5.29 -34.17
N LYS A 5 9.86 -4.66 -33.45
CA LYS A 5 10.07 -3.31 -32.94
C LYS A 5 11.02 -3.31 -31.74
N ARG A 6 11.56 -2.15 -31.39
CA ARG A 6 12.45 -1.92 -30.25
C ARG A 6 11.86 -2.32 -28.89
N ASP A 7 10.52 -2.39 -28.83
CA ASP A 7 9.76 -2.83 -27.65
C ASP A 7 9.36 -4.30 -27.70
N GLY A 8 9.97 -5.08 -28.61
CA GLY A 8 9.73 -6.52 -28.80
C GLY A 8 8.46 -6.87 -29.58
N ARG A 9 7.58 -5.91 -29.87
CA ARG A 9 6.35 -6.18 -30.62
C ARG A 9 6.63 -6.52 -32.07
N ARG A 10 5.89 -7.48 -32.62
CA ARG A 10 5.87 -7.83 -34.03
C ARG A 10 4.87 -6.96 -34.78
N GLN A 11 5.29 -6.34 -35.86
CA GLN A 11 4.42 -5.53 -36.72
C GLN A 11 4.70 -5.88 -38.17
N LYS A 12 3.65 -5.80 -39.02
CA LYS A 12 3.82 -5.96 -40.48
C LYS A 12 4.78 -4.89 -41.01
N TYR A 13 5.73 -5.32 -41.84
CA TYR A 13 6.69 -4.41 -42.47
C TYR A 13 5.99 -3.41 -43.37
N ASP A 14 6.38 -2.14 -43.30
CA ASP A 14 5.86 -1.06 -44.11
C ASP A 14 7.05 -0.37 -44.83
N PRO A 15 7.30 -0.67 -46.11
CA PRO A 15 8.40 -0.09 -46.90
C PRO A 15 8.42 1.44 -46.94
N GLU A 16 7.23 2.06 -46.91
CA GLU A 16 7.11 3.52 -46.98
C GLU A 16 7.77 4.23 -45.77
N LYS A 17 8.01 3.51 -44.69
CA LYS A 17 8.76 4.07 -43.55
C LYS A 17 10.23 4.23 -43.83
N VAL A 18 10.83 3.35 -44.65
CA VAL A 18 12.22 3.49 -45.14
C VAL A 18 12.30 4.68 -46.05
N TYR A 19 11.42 4.75 -47.07
CA TYR A 19 11.34 5.89 -47.98
C TYR A 19 11.28 7.23 -47.22
N ARG A 20 10.30 7.37 -46.30
CA ARG A 20 10.12 8.61 -45.50
C ARG A 20 11.34 8.94 -44.63
N ALA A 21 12.04 7.95 -44.14
CA ALA A 21 13.24 8.18 -43.31
C ALA A 21 14.39 8.75 -44.15
N VAL A 22 14.61 8.22 -45.33
CA VAL A 22 15.64 8.72 -46.26
C VAL A 22 15.23 10.08 -46.86
N ALA A 23 13.98 10.25 -47.30
CA ALA A 23 13.47 11.53 -47.79
C ALA A 23 13.62 12.66 -46.74
N LYS A 24 13.40 12.35 -45.47
CA LYS A 24 13.59 13.29 -44.37
C LYS A 24 15.09 13.57 -44.12
N CYS A 25 15.97 12.65 -44.39
CA CYS A 25 17.42 12.90 -44.38
C CYS A 25 17.79 13.90 -45.45
N LEU A 26 17.31 13.69 -46.66
CA LEU A 26 17.58 14.58 -47.80
C LEU A 26 17.01 15.99 -47.64
N SER A 27 15.90 16.16 -46.96
CA SER A 27 15.35 17.51 -46.65
C SER A 27 16.30 18.36 -45.79
N ASN A 28 17.24 17.73 -45.06
CA ASN A 28 18.23 18.41 -44.22
C ASN A 28 19.68 18.29 -44.75
N CYS A 29 19.91 17.35 -45.67
CA CYS A 29 21.20 17.15 -46.34
C CYS A 29 20.91 16.75 -47.82
N PRO A 30 20.59 17.71 -48.69
CA PRO A 30 20.21 17.45 -50.09
C PRO A 30 21.35 16.81 -50.88
N LEU A 31 21.00 16.18 -51.97
CA LEU A 31 21.97 15.69 -52.95
C LEU A 31 22.63 16.88 -53.67
N PRO A 32 23.85 16.70 -54.29
CA PRO A 32 24.44 17.67 -55.17
C PRO A 32 23.47 18.05 -56.31
N ASP A 33 23.53 19.28 -56.79
CA ASP A 33 22.62 19.82 -57.85
C ASP A 33 22.66 19.04 -59.17
N ASP A 34 23.71 18.31 -59.43
CA ASP A 34 23.92 17.47 -60.64
C ASP A 34 23.44 16.01 -60.42
N ASP A 35 23.07 15.62 -59.23
CA ASP A 35 22.57 14.25 -58.91
C ASP A 35 21.03 14.24 -58.94
N THR A 36 20.49 13.59 -59.95
CA THR A 36 19.02 13.44 -60.14
C THR A 36 18.46 12.12 -59.62
N THR A 37 19.22 11.38 -58.83
CA THR A 37 18.83 10.06 -58.32
C THR A 37 17.65 10.19 -57.33
N ASP A 38 16.58 9.39 -57.52
CA ASP A 38 15.54 9.20 -56.49
C ASP A 38 16.05 8.25 -55.40
N LEU A 39 17.00 8.77 -54.59
CA LEU A 39 17.68 8.02 -53.54
C LEU A 39 16.72 7.40 -52.50
N PRO A 40 15.61 8.06 -52.07
CA PRO A 40 14.63 7.43 -51.17
C PRO A 40 13.99 6.17 -51.72
N SER A 41 13.64 6.16 -53.03
CA SER A 41 13.09 4.99 -53.72
C SER A 41 14.13 3.89 -53.87
N LEU A 42 15.33 4.26 -54.30
CA LEU A 42 16.43 3.33 -54.47
C LEU A 42 16.76 2.58 -53.18
N ILE A 43 16.96 3.29 -52.10
CA ILE A 43 17.25 2.68 -50.80
C ILE A 43 16.05 1.82 -50.28
N ARG A 44 14.81 2.30 -50.41
CA ARG A 44 13.62 1.52 -50.04
C ARG A 44 13.59 0.18 -50.80
N ASP A 45 13.80 0.21 -52.10
CA ASP A 45 13.64 -0.98 -52.94
C ASP A 45 14.80 -1.98 -52.74
N THR A 46 16.01 -1.49 -52.50
CA THR A 46 17.16 -2.34 -52.15
C THR A 46 16.97 -2.96 -50.74
N VAL A 47 16.54 -2.19 -49.75
CA VAL A 47 16.22 -2.73 -48.42
C VAL A 47 15.11 -3.80 -48.51
N ASN A 48 14.06 -3.56 -49.33
CA ASN A 48 13.01 -4.55 -49.55
C ASN A 48 13.55 -5.85 -50.16
N ALA A 49 14.44 -5.77 -51.13
CA ALA A 49 15.05 -6.95 -51.74
C ALA A 49 15.88 -7.74 -50.70
N GLU A 50 16.76 -7.04 -49.94
CA GLU A 50 17.67 -7.66 -48.99
C GLU A 50 16.94 -8.32 -47.83
N ILE A 51 15.92 -7.68 -47.29
CA ILE A 51 15.13 -8.28 -46.18
C ILE A 51 14.15 -9.34 -46.70
N GLY A 52 13.69 -9.23 -47.97
CA GLY A 52 12.77 -10.18 -48.59
C GLY A 52 13.35 -11.58 -48.77
N GLU A 53 14.66 -11.72 -48.80
CA GLU A 53 15.41 -12.98 -48.93
C GLU A 53 15.61 -13.68 -47.54
N ARG A 54 15.26 -13.03 -46.44
CA ARG A 54 15.46 -13.59 -45.10
C ARG A 54 14.24 -14.39 -44.64
N GLU A 55 14.46 -15.54 -44.01
CA GLU A 55 13.42 -16.39 -43.44
C GLU A 55 12.98 -15.92 -42.05
N ASP A 56 13.87 -15.23 -41.33
CA ASP A 56 13.63 -14.76 -39.95
C ASP A 56 13.02 -13.34 -39.90
N ASP A 57 12.37 -13.02 -38.79
CA ASP A 57 11.86 -11.68 -38.50
C ASP A 57 13.02 -10.70 -38.29
N VAL A 58 13.00 -9.57 -38.98
CA VAL A 58 14.06 -8.55 -38.95
C VAL A 58 13.71 -7.44 -37.95
N SER A 59 14.67 -6.98 -37.16
CA SER A 59 14.47 -5.85 -36.25
C SER A 59 14.51 -4.50 -36.93
N VAL A 60 13.89 -3.49 -36.35
CA VAL A 60 13.96 -2.10 -36.84
C VAL A 60 15.39 -1.58 -36.83
N GLU A 61 16.26 -2.04 -35.94
CA GLU A 61 17.67 -1.63 -35.90
C GLU A 61 18.44 -2.19 -37.08
N GLU A 62 18.27 -3.48 -37.39
CA GLU A 62 18.90 -4.09 -38.59
C GLU A 62 18.47 -3.41 -39.86
N ILE A 63 17.19 -3.04 -40.02
CA ILE A 63 16.75 -2.25 -41.19
C ILE A 63 17.47 -0.90 -41.25
N GLN A 64 17.71 -0.23 -40.17
CA GLN A 64 18.43 1.03 -40.11
C GLN A 64 19.93 0.85 -40.41
N ASP A 65 20.52 -0.24 -39.93
CA ASP A 65 21.92 -0.58 -40.26
C ASP A 65 22.09 -0.84 -41.75
N ILE A 66 21.13 -1.55 -42.38
CA ILE A 66 21.12 -1.76 -43.86
C ILE A 66 21.00 -0.40 -44.58
N VAL A 67 20.12 0.51 -44.15
CA VAL A 67 20.02 1.85 -44.78
C VAL A 67 21.32 2.61 -44.64
N GLU A 68 22.00 2.60 -43.52
CA GLU A 68 23.31 3.25 -43.33
C GLU A 68 24.38 2.65 -44.22
N PHE A 69 24.42 1.31 -44.30
CA PHE A 69 25.36 0.59 -45.16
C PHE A 69 25.13 0.95 -46.64
N LEU A 70 23.88 0.92 -47.15
CA LEU A 70 23.58 1.22 -48.53
C LEU A 70 23.88 2.68 -48.94
N LEU A 71 23.63 3.63 -48.02
CA LEU A 71 24.02 5.03 -48.26
C LEU A 71 25.55 5.18 -48.43
N MET A 72 26.34 4.42 -47.63
CA MET A 72 27.80 4.43 -47.77
C MET A 72 28.27 3.71 -49.05
N GLU A 73 27.68 2.54 -49.34
CA GLU A 73 28.06 1.71 -50.50
C GLU A 73 27.77 2.44 -51.84
N TYR A 74 26.67 3.17 -51.90
CA TYR A 74 26.33 3.96 -53.08
C TYR A 74 27.05 5.30 -53.17
N GLY A 75 27.98 5.59 -52.25
CA GLY A 75 28.83 6.77 -52.26
C GLY A 75 28.22 8.04 -51.68
N TYR A 76 27.01 7.96 -51.05
CA TYR A 76 26.32 9.08 -50.41
C TYR A 76 26.84 9.34 -49.00
N HIS A 77 28.17 9.54 -48.86
CA HIS A 77 28.83 9.60 -47.55
C HIS A 77 28.36 10.75 -46.66
N GLU A 78 28.05 11.92 -47.21
CA GLU A 78 27.51 13.07 -46.41
C GLU A 78 26.08 12.77 -45.89
N GLN A 79 25.24 12.16 -46.74
CA GLN A 79 23.90 11.74 -46.37
C GLN A 79 23.94 10.61 -45.37
N ALA A 80 24.84 9.63 -45.55
CA ALA A 80 25.07 8.55 -44.58
C ALA A 80 25.48 9.11 -43.21
N LYS A 81 26.45 10.01 -43.16
CA LYS A 81 26.91 10.70 -41.95
C LYS A 81 25.78 11.47 -41.29
N HIS A 82 24.98 12.20 -42.07
CA HIS A 82 23.82 12.93 -41.53
C HIS A 82 22.76 11.99 -40.97
N TYR A 83 22.50 10.86 -41.64
CA TYR A 83 21.56 9.84 -41.18
C TYR A 83 22.01 9.19 -39.89
N ILE A 84 23.30 8.80 -39.77
CA ILE A 84 23.91 8.23 -38.57
C ILE A 84 23.84 9.24 -37.42
N LEU A 85 24.24 10.50 -37.64
CA LEU A 85 24.17 11.54 -36.60
C LEU A 85 22.73 11.84 -36.18
N TYR A 86 21.79 11.86 -37.12
CA TYR A 86 20.36 12.01 -36.81
C TYR A 86 19.83 10.83 -36.02
N ARG A 87 20.22 9.57 -36.38
CA ARG A 87 19.87 8.36 -35.62
C ARG A 87 20.48 8.40 -34.23
N ALA A 88 21.75 8.76 -34.08
CA ALA A 88 22.43 8.91 -32.80
C ALA A 88 21.76 9.99 -31.93
N LYS A 89 21.51 11.18 -32.52
CA LYS A 89 20.79 12.26 -31.84
C LYS A 89 19.35 11.86 -31.45
N ARG A 90 18.67 11.13 -32.34
CA ARG A 90 17.33 10.58 -32.03
C ARG A 90 17.39 9.50 -30.92
N THR A 91 18.44 8.69 -30.90
CA THR A 91 18.67 7.67 -29.86
C THR A 91 19.03 8.37 -28.54
N GLU A 92 19.84 9.43 -28.57
CA GLU A 92 20.13 10.26 -27.42
C GLU A 92 18.88 11.06 -26.95
N LEU A 93 18.10 11.64 -27.89
CA LEU A 93 16.84 12.29 -27.58
C LEU A 93 15.77 11.30 -27.11
N ARG A 94 15.85 10.00 -27.48
CA ARG A 94 15.00 8.94 -26.94
C ARG A 94 15.50 8.46 -25.58
N LYS A 95 16.81 8.40 -25.39
CA LYS A 95 17.42 8.22 -24.06
C LYS A 95 17.15 9.43 -23.16
N LYS A 96 17.03 10.63 -23.72
CA LYS A 96 16.61 11.87 -23.05
C LYS A 96 15.09 12.12 -23.08
N ARG A 97 14.34 11.57 -24.05
CA ARG A 97 12.90 11.31 -23.92
C ARG A 97 12.76 10.05 -23.06
N LEU A 98 13.12 10.21 -21.83
CA LEU A 98 12.73 9.32 -20.79
C LEU A 98 11.23 9.07 -20.98
N ILE A 99 10.89 7.87 -21.43
CA ILE A 99 9.69 7.23 -20.91
C ILE A 99 9.77 7.59 -19.42
N PRO A 100 8.76 8.19 -18.81
CA PRO A 100 8.80 8.33 -17.37
C PRO A 100 8.99 6.89 -16.90
N ASP A 101 10.27 6.54 -16.71
CA ASP A 101 10.60 5.33 -16.04
C ASP A 101 9.99 5.48 -14.65
N SER A 102 9.93 4.42 -13.94
CA SER A 102 9.47 4.44 -12.55
C SER A 102 10.16 5.53 -11.70
N SER A 103 11.19 6.21 -12.20
CA SER A 103 11.84 7.37 -11.58
C SER A 103 10.94 8.60 -11.48
N ALA A 104 10.00 8.82 -12.39
CA ALA A 104 9.05 9.93 -12.31
C ALA A 104 8.17 9.83 -11.05
N ILE A 105 7.72 8.61 -10.71
CA ILE A 105 6.98 8.36 -9.47
C ILE A 105 7.87 8.64 -8.26
N SER A 106 9.10 8.14 -8.26
CA SER A 106 10.06 8.35 -7.18
C SER A 106 10.34 9.84 -6.93
N GLN A 107 10.51 10.62 -8.02
CA GLN A 107 10.71 12.08 -7.93
C GLN A 107 9.51 12.80 -7.29
N TYR A 108 8.29 12.31 -7.50
CA TYR A 108 7.09 12.86 -6.84
C TYR A 108 6.93 12.37 -5.41
N ILE A 109 7.13 11.08 -5.16
CA ILE A 109 6.90 10.45 -3.85
C ILE A 109 7.86 11.00 -2.79
N HIS A 110 9.13 11.19 -3.16
CA HIS A 110 10.13 11.66 -2.20
C HIS A 110 9.75 13.00 -1.55
N PRO A 111 9.55 14.10 -2.30
CA PRO A 111 9.19 15.39 -1.70
C PRO A 111 7.80 15.38 -1.05
N ALA A 112 6.88 14.51 -1.52
CA ALA A 112 5.55 14.41 -0.93
C ALA A 112 5.55 13.71 0.43
N LYS A 113 6.52 12.78 0.74
CA LYS A 113 6.42 11.88 1.90
C LYS A 113 7.61 11.86 2.84
N TYR A 114 8.82 12.10 2.35
CA TYR A 114 10.05 11.90 3.12
C TYR A 114 10.86 13.17 3.34
N ALA A 115 10.76 14.10 2.42
CA ALA A 115 11.47 15.39 2.49
C ALA A 115 10.88 16.30 3.57
N ARG A 116 11.74 16.81 4.44
CA ARG A 116 11.37 17.80 5.44
C ARG A 116 11.40 19.21 4.86
N TYR A 117 10.60 20.08 5.44
CA TYR A 117 10.65 21.51 5.15
C TYR A 117 11.92 22.13 5.76
N VAL A 118 12.64 22.92 4.95
CA VAL A 118 13.86 23.65 5.33
C VAL A 118 13.53 25.14 5.33
N PRO A 119 13.31 25.76 6.50
CA PRO A 119 12.84 27.14 6.60
C PRO A 119 13.77 28.15 5.91
N GLU A 120 15.09 27.95 6.03
CA GLU A 120 16.11 28.85 5.48
C GLU A 120 16.11 28.87 3.96
N LEU A 121 15.64 27.78 3.33
CA LEU A 121 15.57 27.62 1.89
C LEU A 121 14.14 27.78 1.35
N MET A 122 13.14 27.92 2.24
CA MET A 122 11.71 27.97 1.91
C MET A 122 11.27 26.84 0.96
N ARG A 123 11.80 25.63 1.15
CA ARG A 123 11.48 24.45 0.34
C ARG A 123 11.67 23.16 1.15
N ARG A 124 11.24 22.05 0.56
CA ARG A 124 11.53 20.71 1.12
C ARG A 124 12.95 20.26 0.75
N GLU A 125 13.46 19.30 1.53
CA GLU A 125 14.72 18.61 1.24
C GLU A 125 14.67 17.94 -0.14
N THR A 126 15.81 17.89 -0.79
CA THR A 126 16.06 16.96 -1.90
C THR A 126 16.33 15.55 -1.37
N PHE A 127 16.34 14.55 -2.27
CA PHE A 127 16.72 13.17 -1.89
C PHE A 127 18.09 13.10 -1.24
N GLU A 128 19.08 13.79 -1.82
CA GLU A 128 20.44 13.86 -1.30
C GLU A 128 20.51 14.49 0.10
N GLU A 129 19.76 15.56 0.33
CA GLU A 129 19.71 16.23 1.66
C GLU A 129 19.04 15.33 2.70
N THR A 130 17.98 14.59 2.32
CA THR A 130 17.34 13.60 3.20
C THR A 130 18.32 12.47 3.53
N VAL A 131 19.02 11.93 2.53
CA VAL A 131 20.03 10.87 2.71
C VAL A 131 21.15 11.35 3.62
N GLU A 132 21.63 12.57 3.42
CA GLU A 132 22.68 13.14 4.26
C GLU A 132 22.21 13.38 5.70
N ARG A 133 20.98 13.82 5.92
CA ARG A 133 20.40 13.95 7.27
C ARG A 133 20.36 12.60 8.01
N VAL A 134 19.98 11.52 7.31
CA VAL A 134 19.98 10.17 7.90
C VAL A 134 21.41 9.71 8.20
N ARG A 135 22.34 9.92 7.27
CA ARG A 135 23.75 9.60 7.45
C ARG A 135 24.35 10.31 8.67
N GLN A 136 24.11 11.60 8.81
CA GLN A 136 24.62 12.40 9.93
C GLN A 136 24.07 11.95 11.30
N MET A 137 22.80 11.53 11.36
CA MET A 137 22.23 10.94 12.57
C MET A 137 23.00 9.69 13.01
N HIS A 138 23.34 8.80 12.07
CA HIS A 138 24.10 7.60 12.38
C HIS A 138 25.56 7.90 12.73
N LEU A 139 26.23 8.80 12.01
CA LEU A 139 27.61 9.23 12.32
C LEU A 139 27.73 9.88 13.71
N LYS A 140 26.72 10.67 14.10
CA LYS A 140 26.65 11.27 15.43
C LYS A 140 26.62 10.22 16.54
N LYS A 141 25.85 9.13 16.34
CA LYS A 141 25.74 8.03 17.32
C LYS A 141 26.91 7.05 17.26
N TYR A 142 27.44 6.81 16.06
CA TYR A 142 28.47 5.79 15.80
C TYR A 142 29.67 6.34 15.02
N PRO A 143 30.40 7.35 15.57
CA PRO A 143 31.48 8.01 14.83
C PRO A 143 32.64 7.07 14.46
N PHE A 144 32.76 5.94 15.14
CA PHE A 144 33.78 4.91 14.91
C PHE A 144 33.42 3.94 13.76
N LEU A 145 32.25 4.07 13.13
CA LEU A 145 31.79 3.30 11.96
C LEU A 145 31.73 4.17 10.69
N GLY A 146 32.55 5.21 10.60
CA GLY A 146 32.49 6.16 9.47
C GLY A 146 32.59 5.48 8.11
N ASP A 147 33.56 4.57 7.92
CA ASP A 147 33.79 3.86 6.65
C ASP A 147 32.60 2.97 6.27
N GLU A 148 32.01 2.23 7.23
CA GLU A 148 30.83 1.40 7.01
C GLU A 148 29.61 2.23 6.66
N ILE A 149 29.41 3.35 7.37
CA ILE A 149 28.30 4.26 7.13
C ILE A 149 28.43 4.88 5.73
N ASP A 150 29.62 5.36 5.37
CA ASP A 150 29.86 5.96 4.06
C ASP A 150 29.63 4.98 2.93
N PHE A 151 30.16 3.75 3.05
CA PHE A 151 29.91 2.69 2.09
C PHE A 151 28.42 2.42 1.89
N ALA A 152 27.66 2.26 2.99
CA ALA A 152 26.23 1.96 2.90
C ALA A 152 25.45 3.13 2.29
N PHE A 153 25.76 4.37 2.67
CA PHE A 153 25.07 5.56 2.17
C PHE A 153 25.44 5.90 0.72
N ASP A 154 26.60 5.48 0.22
CA ASP A 154 26.91 5.57 -1.21
C ASP A 154 25.98 4.68 -2.04
N LEU A 155 25.62 3.49 -1.55
CA LEU A 155 24.63 2.64 -2.23
C LEU A 155 23.19 3.17 -2.06
N VAL A 156 22.89 3.88 -0.96
CA VAL A 156 21.61 4.58 -0.81
C VAL A 156 21.48 5.70 -1.86
N ARG A 157 22.52 6.51 -2.06
CA ARG A 157 22.53 7.57 -3.10
C ARG A 157 22.32 7.00 -4.49
N GLN A 158 22.86 5.80 -4.76
CA GLN A 158 22.67 5.07 -6.01
C GLN A 158 21.29 4.37 -6.11
N LYS A 159 20.45 4.45 -5.09
CA LYS A 159 19.17 3.73 -4.98
C LYS A 159 19.29 2.21 -5.13
N LYS A 160 20.44 1.64 -4.80
CA LYS A 160 20.64 0.19 -4.71
C LYS A 160 20.08 -0.39 -3.41
N VAL A 161 20.06 0.41 -2.34
CA VAL A 161 19.47 0.07 -1.04
C VAL A 161 18.76 1.27 -0.44
N LEU A 162 17.82 1.03 0.49
CA LEU A 162 17.23 2.06 1.35
C LEU A 162 17.33 1.66 2.82
N PRO A 163 17.58 2.62 3.73
CA PRO A 163 17.34 2.43 5.15
C PRO A 163 15.84 2.31 5.43
N SER A 164 15.46 2.12 6.67
CA SER A 164 14.05 2.22 7.07
C SER A 164 13.42 3.51 6.52
N LEU A 165 12.26 3.38 5.88
CA LEU A 165 11.52 4.58 5.44
C LEU A 165 11.12 5.47 6.64
N ARG A 166 11.10 4.91 7.85
CA ARG A 166 10.89 5.68 9.08
C ARG A 166 12.12 6.54 9.41
N THR A 167 13.33 6.02 9.23
CA THR A 167 14.54 6.85 9.34
C THR A 167 14.61 7.90 8.24
N MET A 168 14.24 7.59 7.01
CA MET A 168 14.10 8.61 5.95
C MET A 168 13.17 9.75 6.39
N GLN A 169 12.07 9.42 7.04
CA GLN A 169 11.07 10.39 7.50
C GLN A 169 11.47 11.15 8.77
N PHE A 170 12.01 10.45 9.77
CA PHE A 170 12.15 10.98 11.13
C PHE A 170 13.59 11.17 11.62
N ALA A 171 14.63 10.82 10.87
CA ALA A 171 16.02 10.96 11.30
C ALA A 171 16.37 12.38 11.80
N GLY A 172 17.26 12.50 12.76
CA GLY A 172 17.62 13.71 13.50
C GLY A 172 16.81 13.82 14.80
N VAL A 173 16.53 15.03 15.25
CA VAL A 173 15.97 15.34 16.58
C VAL A 173 14.74 14.47 16.94
N ALA A 174 13.86 14.19 15.98
CA ALA A 174 12.63 13.42 16.26
C ALA A 174 12.94 11.96 16.62
N ALA A 175 13.83 11.31 15.88
CA ALA A 175 14.21 9.91 16.11
C ALA A 175 15.24 9.78 17.26
N GLU A 176 16.09 10.79 17.47
CA GLU A 176 17.04 10.83 18.59
C GLU A 176 16.35 11.00 19.94
N ARG A 177 15.26 11.79 19.98
CA ARG A 177 14.44 11.98 21.19
C ARG A 177 13.58 10.76 21.49
N ASP A 178 13.11 10.09 20.47
CA ASP A 178 12.11 9.03 20.55
C ASP A 178 12.50 7.90 19.57
N ASN A 179 13.26 6.93 20.08
CA ASN A 179 13.87 5.88 19.27
C ASN A 179 12.83 4.93 18.62
N ALA A 180 11.58 4.89 19.15
CA ALA A 180 10.49 4.13 18.54
C ALA A 180 10.21 4.55 17.08
N ARG A 181 10.54 5.79 16.71
CA ARG A 181 10.41 6.34 15.35
C ARG A 181 11.36 5.75 14.32
N VAL A 182 12.37 5.00 14.76
CA VAL A 182 13.29 4.28 13.85
C VAL A 182 12.68 2.98 13.36
N PHE A 183 11.80 2.36 14.17
CA PHE A 183 11.24 1.04 13.92
C PHE A 183 9.99 1.10 13.04
N ASN A 184 9.85 0.10 12.18
CA ASN A 184 8.69 -0.02 11.30
C ASN A 184 7.53 -0.78 11.96
N CYS A 185 7.85 -1.83 12.72
CA CYS A 185 6.93 -2.84 13.17
C CYS A 185 7.16 -3.23 14.61
N SER A 186 6.07 -3.53 15.32
CA SER A 186 6.07 -4.03 16.69
C SER A 186 4.99 -5.09 16.89
N PHE A 187 5.15 -5.88 17.95
CA PHE A 187 4.15 -6.88 18.36
C PHE A 187 4.17 -7.07 19.86
N SER A 188 3.00 -7.27 20.47
CA SER A 188 2.84 -7.65 21.87
C SER A 188 1.56 -8.46 22.10
N PHE A 189 1.38 -8.94 23.35
CA PHE A 189 0.16 -9.60 23.80
C PHE A 189 -0.76 -8.61 24.49
N PHE A 190 -2.07 -8.75 24.28
CA PHE A 190 -3.07 -8.03 25.07
C PHE A 190 -3.32 -8.80 26.38
N ASP A 191 -2.33 -8.84 27.25
CA ASP A 191 -2.30 -9.62 28.49
C ASP A 191 -2.12 -8.78 29.76
N ARG A 192 -2.11 -7.43 29.59
CA ARG A 192 -1.93 -6.46 30.68
C ARG A 192 -2.69 -5.16 30.40
N PRO A 193 -3.12 -4.42 31.44
CA PRO A 193 -3.84 -3.15 31.28
C PRO A 193 -3.07 -2.10 30.49
N GLY A 194 -1.76 -1.95 30.72
CA GLY A 194 -0.90 -0.97 30.03
C GLY A 194 -0.69 -1.21 28.53
N PHE A 195 -1.16 -2.35 27.97
CA PHE A 195 -0.98 -2.65 26.56
C PHE A 195 -1.55 -1.56 25.64
N LEU A 196 -2.77 -1.06 25.89
CA LEU A 196 -3.40 -0.06 25.02
C LEU A 196 -2.63 1.26 24.99
N LYS A 197 -2.10 1.71 26.16
CA LYS A 197 -1.23 2.88 26.27
C LYS A 197 0.04 2.72 25.42
N GLU A 198 0.74 1.61 25.58
CA GLU A 198 1.98 1.32 24.89
C GLU A 198 1.75 1.21 23.37
N ALA A 199 0.66 0.55 22.98
CA ALA A 199 0.28 0.37 21.58
C ALA A 199 -0.08 1.71 20.91
N LEU A 200 -0.86 2.58 21.57
CA LEU A 200 -1.18 3.91 21.04
C LEU A 200 0.07 4.77 20.89
N TYR A 201 0.97 4.75 21.88
CA TYR A 201 2.25 5.45 21.79
C TYR A 201 3.05 5.02 20.54
N LEU A 202 3.17 3.72 20.30
CA LEU A 202 3.87 3.19 19.12
C LEU A 202 3.20 3.58 17.80
N LEU A 203 1.87 3.53 17.72
CA LEU A 203 1.13 4.00 16.55
C LEU A 203 1.37 5.50 16.29
N LEU A 204 1.36 6.32 17.34
CA LEU A 204 1.65 7.76 17.25
C LEU A 204 3.12 8.05 16.90
N CYS A 205 4.06 7.17 17.23
CA CYS A 205 5.43 7.18 16.74
C CYS A 205 5.55 6.76 15.27
N GLY A 206 4.49 6.21 14.69
CA GLY A 206 4.44 5.73 13.31
C GLY A 206 4.89 4.27 13.15
N CYS A 207 5.05 3.53 14.24
CA CYS A 207 5.31 2.10 14.23
C CYS A 207 4.00 1.32 14.05
N GLY A 208 3.97 0.31 13.19
CA GLY A 208 2.83 -0.59 13.08
C GLY A 208 2.75 -1.53 14.28
N VAL A 209 1.55 -1.84 14.76
CA VAL A 209 1.33 -2.65 15.96
C VAL A 209 0.61 -3.96 15.62
N GLY A 210 1.30 -5.08 15.84
CA GLY A 210 0.69 -6.39 15.92
C GLY A 210 0.25 -6.72 17.35
N VAL A 211 -0.84 -7.42 17.50
CA VAL A 211 -1.38 -7.82 18.81
C VAL A 211 -1.91 -9.24 18.80
N SER A 212 -1.66 -9.96 19.88
CA SER A 212 -2.38 -11.22 20.14
C SER A 212 -3.51 -10.99 21.13
N VAL A 213 -4.72 -11.29 20.68
CA VAL A 213 -5.91 -11.40 21.52
C VAL A 213 -6.30 -12.88 21.77
N GLN A 214 -5.35 -13.80 21.65
CA GLN A 214 -5.61 -15.21 21.92
C GLN A 214 -6.17 -15.39 23.32
N LYS A 215 -7.08 -16.35 23.51
CA LYS A 215 -7.80 -16.60 24.77
C LYS A 215 -6.88 -16.68 25.99
N HIS A 216 -5.73 -17.38 25.86
CA HIS A 216 -4.78 -17.55 26.98
C HIS A 216 -3.98 -16.26 27.31
N HIS A 217 -3.89 -15.30 26.41
CA HIS A 217 -3.34 -13.96 26.70
C HIS A 217 -4.39 -13.09 27.39
N VAL A 218 -5.57 -12.97 26.79
CA VAL A 218 -6.66 -12.12 27.32
C VAL A 218 -7.12 -12.57 28.71
N SER A 219 -7.08 -13.89 29.01
CA SER A 219 -7.43 -14.43 30.34
C SER A 219 -6.53 -13.92 31.47
N LYS A 220 -5.39 -13.29 31.19
CA LYS A 220 -4.53 -12.69 32.21
C LYS A 220 -4.97 -11.28 32.65
N LEU A 221 -5.88 -10.66 31.90
CA LEU A 221 -6.41 -9.34 32.24
C LEU A 221 -7.24 -9.42 33.53
N PRO A 222 -7.22 -8.38 34.38
CA PRO A 222 -8.11 -8.32 35.54
C PRO A 222 -9.58 -8.17 35.07
N PRO A 223 -10.55 -8.62 35.88
CA PRO A 223 -11.95 -8.33 35.66
C PRO A 223 -12.21 -6.81 35.81
N LEU A 224 -13.14 -6.27 35.02
CA LEU A 224 -13.58 -4.88 35.18
C LEU A 224 -14.48 -4.76 36.39
N GLY A 225 -14.30 -3.69 37.15
CA GLY A 225 -15.20 -3.30 38.22
C GLY A 225 -16.52 -2.75 37.67
N ARG A 226 -17.33 -2.19 38.55
CA ARG A 226 -18.60 -1.55 38.19
C ARG A 226 -18.56 -0.07 38.55
N ILE A 227 -18.77 0.78 37.57
CA ILE A 227 -18.96 2.22 37.78
C ILE A 227 -20.45 2.48 37.98
N THR A 228 -20.79 3.15 39.06
CA THR A 228 -22.15 3.52 39.44
C THR A 228 -22.24 5.04 39.64
N LEU A 229 -23.44 5.57 39.91
CA LEU A 229 -23.62 6.99 40.22
C LEU A 229 -22.93 7.44 41.51
N GLU A 230 -22.55 6.50 42.37
CA GLU A 230 -21.81 6.75 43.61
C GLU A 230 -20.30 6.61 43.46
N SER A 231 -19.84 6.18 42.29
CA SER A 231 -18.40 6.03 42.01
C SER A 231 -17.68 7.39 42.04
N PRO A 232 -16.45 7.44 42.56
CA PRO A 232 -15.66 8.67 42.53
C PRO A 232 -15.48 9.20 41.09
N VAL A 233 -15.53 10.52 40.91
CA VAL A 233 -15.23 11.20 39.65
C VAL A 233 -13.82 11.77 39.71
N VAL A 234 -12.99 11.39 38.74
CA VAL A 234 -11.62 11.86 38.58
C VAL A 234 -11.55 12.73 37.33
N HIS A 235 -11.06 13.95 37.48
CA HIS A 235 -10.81 14.85 36.33
C HIS A 235 -9.37 14.65 35.83
N HIS A 236 -9.22 14.32 34.55
CA HIS A 236 -7.91 14.12 33.93
C HIS A 236 -7.69 15.13 32.81
N HIS A 237 -6.64 15.95 32.98
CA HIS A 237 -6.20 16.91 31.98
C HIS A 237 -5.24 16.20 31.01
N ILE A 238 -5.58 16.18 29.69
CA ILE A 238 -4.79 15.49 28.67
C ILE A 238 -3.73 16.43 28.13
N GLU A 239 -2.46 16.08 28.30
CA GLU A 239 -1.34 16.85 27.78
C GLU A 239 -1.29 16.82 26.25
N ASP A 240 -0.78 17.92 25.65
CA ASP A 240 -0.58 18.06 24.21
C ASP A 240 0.70 17.34 23.73
N SER A 241 0.75 16.02 23.95
CA SER A 241 1.88 15.14 23.63
C SER A 241 1.36 13.75 23.23
N ILE A 242 2.21 12.95 22.56
CA ILE A 242 1.86 11.56 22.24
C ILE A 242 1.73 10.71 23.50
N GLU A 243 2.52 11.01 24.51
CA GLU A 243 2.48 10.40 25.85
C GLU A 243 1.18 10.76 26.55
N GLY A 244 0.73 12.02 26.49
CA GLY A 244 -0.53 12.46 27.06
C GLY A 244 -1.75 11.77 26.46
N TRP A 245 -1.77 11.56 25.16
CA TRP A 245 -2.82 10.83 24.47
C TRP A 245 -2.82 9.36 24.87
N ALA A 246 -1.64 8.72 24.94
CA ALA A 246 -1.49 7.35 25.36
C ALA A 246 -1.92 7.15 26.82
N ASN A 247 -1.55 8.07 27.72
CA ASN A 247 -1.96 8.06 29.12
C ASN A 247 -3.49 8.22 29.28
N ALA A 248 -4.17 8.99 28.43
CA ALA A 248 -5.62 9.12 28.49
C ALA A 248 -6.34 7.78 28.26
N VAL A 249 -5.82 6.95 27.35
CA VAL A 249 -6.34 5.60 27.11
C VAL A 249 -6.07 4.66 28.30
N ASP A 250 -4.89 4.76 28.91
CA ASP A 250 -4.51 4.01 30.09
C ASP A 250 -5.45 4.32 31.28
N ILE A 251 -5.64 5.59 31.59
CA ILE A 251 -6.51 6.06 32.65
C ILE A 251 -7.98 5.67 32.40
N LEU A 252 -8.45 5.68 31.15
CA LEU A 252 -9.76 5.17 30.82
C LEU A 252 -9.89 3.69 31.17
N PHE A 253 -8.91 2.85 30.82
CA PHE A 253 -8.94 1.42 31.18
C PHE A 253 -8.83 1.22 32.68
N ASP A 254 -7.91 1.92 33.35
CA ASP A 254 -7.72 1.87 34.80
C ASP A 254 -9.00 2.26 35.55
N SER A 255 -9.76 3.23 35.04
CA SER A 255 -11.02 3.66 35.68
C SER A 255 -12.05 2.53 35.80
N TYR A 256 -12.09 1.62 34.82
CA TYR A 256 -12.96 0.45 34.86
C TYR A 256 -12.42 -0.68 35.74
N ILE A 257 -11.11 -0.84 35.84
CA ILE A 257 -10.52 -1.82 36.77
C ILE A 257 -10.79 -1.40 38.20
N ASN A 258 -10.60 -0.11 38.49
CA ASN A 258 -10.67 0.44 39.88
C ASN A 258 -12.02 1.11 40.21
N SER A 259 -13.04 0.99 39.35
CA SER A 259 -14.43 1.43 39.58
C SER A 259 -14.59 2.93 39.89
N TYR A 260 -13.89 3.81 39.17
CA TYR A 260 -14.11 5.26 39.21
C TYR A 260 -14.50 5.80 37.84
N TYR A 261 -15.19 6.95 37.77
CA TYR A 261 -15.52 7.61 36.55
C TYR A 261 -14.45 8.65 36.21
N VAL A 262 -13.93 8.65 34.98
CA VAL A 262 -12.97 9.67 34.53
C VAL A 262 -13.64 10.67 33.58
N GLU A 263 -13.49 11.95 33.88
CA GLU A 263 -13.83 13.07 33.01
C GLU A 263 -12.54 13.63 32.39
N PHE A 264 -12.53 13.74 31.05
CA PHE A 264 -11.36 14.21 30.32
C PHE A 264 -11.47 15.69 29.99
N ASP A 265 -10.40 16.46 30.30
CA ASP A 265 -10.20 17.82 29.85
C ASP A 265 -9.24 17.85 28.67
N TYR A 266 -9.73 18.29 27.52
CA TYR A 266 -9.01 18.36 26.25
C TYR A 266 -8.42 19.76 25.97
N SER A 267 -8.55 20.72 26.87
CA SER A 267 -8.26 22.14 26.65
C SER A 267 -6.78 22.44 26.35
N ALA A 268 -5.85 21.59 26.81
CA ALA A 268 -4.42 21.73 26.52
C ALA A 268 -4.04 21.31 25.11
N ILE A 269 -4.83 20.43 24.47
CA ILE A 269 -4.51 19.91 23.13
C ILE A 269 -4.66 21.05 22.11
N ARG A 270 -3.59 21.32 21.37
CA ARG A 270 -3.57 22.38 20.35
C ARG A 270 -4.65 22.14 19.29
N ASP A 271 -5.18 23.24 18.77
CA ASP A 271 -6.19 23.22 17.73
C ASP A 271 -5.71 22.55 16.44
N ARG A 272 -6.66 22.04 15.67
CA ARG A 272 -6.42 21.52 14.33
C ARG A 272 -5.73 22.58 13.45
N GLY A 273 -4.71 22.15 12.69
CA GLY A 273 -3.97 23.02 11.78
C GLY A 273 -2.78 23.77 12.38
N LYS A 274 -2.57 23.74 13.70
CA LYS A 274 -1.36 24.32 14.32
C LYS A 274 -0.12 23.50 13.96
N PRO A 275 1.07 24.13 13.78
CA PRO A 275 2.29 23.42 13.36
C PRO A 275 2.79 22.45 14.45
N LEU A 276 3.32 21.31 14.00
CA LEU A 276 4.01 20.32 14.83
C LEU A 276 5.52 20.60 14.82
N LYS A 277 6.07 21.01 15.95
CA LYS A 277 7.47 21.48 16.05
C LYS A 277 8.53 20.39 15.86
N THR A 278 8.23 19.15 16.22
CA THR A 278 9.24 18.06 16.27
C THR A 278 9.25 17.19 15.02
N SER A 279 8.07 16.85 14.48
CA SER A 279 7.90 15.93 13.35
C SER A 279 7.61 16.64 12.04
N GLY A 280 7.34 17.95 12.05
CA GLY A 280 6.79 18.68 10.92
C GLY A 280 5.29 18.38 10.72
N GLY A 281 4.63 19.16 9.86
CA GLY A 281 3.21 19.02 9.59
C GLY A 281 2.30 19.72 10.60
N ARG A 282 1.00 19.45 10.56
CA ARG A 282 -0.04 20.18 11.30
C ARG A 282 -0.80 19.26 12.25
N ALA A 283 -1.21 19.82 13.39
CA ALA A 283 -1.92 19.12 14.46
C ALA A 283 -3.35 18.71 14.03
N PRO A 284 -3.83 17.54 14.48
CA PRO A 284 -5.19 17.06 14.21
C PRO A 284 -6.28 17.69 15.08
N GLY A 285 -5.90 18.29 16.23
CA GLY A 285 -6.83 18.69 17.27
C GLY A 285 -7.33 17.48 18.09
N HIS A 286 -8.21 17.73 19.07
CA HIS A 286 -8.62 16.73 20.05
C HIS A 286 -9.81 15.85 19.63
N ARG A 287 -10.58 16.23 18.60
CA ARG A 287 -11.87 15.58 18.26
C ARG A 287 -11.77 14.08 18.00
N GLY A 288 -10.73 13.64 17.28
CA GLY A 288 -10.53 12.23 17.00
C GLY A 288 -10.27 11.40 18.25
N LEU A 289 -9.39 11.87 19.13
CA LEU A 289 -9.12 11.22 20.41
C LEU A 289 -10.39 11.15 21.27
N LYS A 290 -11.15 12.25 21.37
CA LYS A 290 -12.40 12.29 22.11
C LYS A 290 -13.39 11.23 21.62
N LYS A 291 -13.62 11.15 20.30
CA LYS A 291 -14.50 10.14 19.67
C LYS A 291 -14.03 8.71 19.99
N SER A 292 -12.72 8.44 19.90
CA SER A 292 -12.17 7.12 20.21
C SER A 292 -12.34 6.75 21.68
N LEU A 293 -12.05 7.67 22.63
CA LEU A 293 -12.24 7.43 24.05
C LEU A 293 -13.71 7.18 24.41
N GLU A 294 -14.66 7.92 23.83
CA GLU A 294 -16.10 7.69 24.02
C GLU A 294 -16.53 6.32 23.47
N ALA A 295 -16.03 5.91 22.30
CA ALA A 295 -16.35 4.61 21.74
C ALA A 295 -15.73 3.44 22.53
N MET A 296 -14.49 3.61 23.03
CA MET A 296 -13.86 2.63 23.92
C MET A 296 -14.61 2.52 25.26
N ARG A 297 -15.07 3.63 25.82
CA ARG A 297 -15.92 3.65 27.03
C ARG A 297 -17.16 2.77 26.84
N ALA A 298 -17.84 2.85 25.70
CA ALA A 298 -19.01 2.02 25.43
C ALA A 298 -18.69 0.51 25.38
N VAL A 299 -17.47 0.12 24.95
CA VAL A 299 -17.03 -1.28 25.04
C VAL A 299 -16.84 -1.71 26.48
N PHE A 300 -16.14 -0.89 27.27
CA PHE A 300 -15.93 -1.17 28.70
C PHE A 300 -17.24 -1.21 29.48
N ASP A 301 -18.20 -0.33 29.20
CA ASP A 301 -19.54 -0.32 29.83
C ASP A 301 -20.27 -1.64 29.62
N GLY A 302 -20.17 -2.22 28.43
CA GLY A 302 -20.74 -3.53 28.12
C GLY A 302 -20.05 -4.73 28.80
N ALA A 303 -18.86 -4.52 29.35
CA ALA A 303 -18.04 -5.57 29.95
C ALA A 303 -17.90 -5.44 31.48
N GLN A 304 -18.56 -4.48 32.11
CA GLN A 304 -18.48 -4.28 33.59
C GLN A 304 -18.87 -5.52 34.39
N GLY A 305 -18.07 -5.80 35.41
CA GLY A 305 -18.26 -6.94 36.31
C GLY A 305 -17.72 -8.28 35.82
N ARG A 306 -17.00 -8.30 34.67
CA ARG A 306 -16.35 -9.49 34.10
C ARG A 306 -15.05 -9.14 33.41
N GLN A 307 -14.33 -10.15 32.96
CA GLN A 307 -13.17 -9.97 32.09
C GLN A 307 -13.61 -9.60 30.64
N LEU A 308 -12.74 -8.89 29.95
CA LEU A 308 -12.87 -8.65 28.52
C LEU A 308 -12.73 -9.98 27.76
N ARG A 309 -13.47 -10.11 26.65
CA ARG A 309 -13.33 -11.20 25.67
C ARG A 309 -12.33 -10.83 24.58
N PRO A 310 -11.75 -11.80 23.84
CA PRO A 310 -10.88 -11.54 22.70
C PRO A 310 -11.47 -10.54 21.69
N PHE A 311 -12.74 -10.69 21.34
CA PHE A 311 -13.46 -9.80 20.44
C PHE A 311 -13.53 -8.35 20.96
N GLU A 312 -13.75 -8.16 22.27
CA GLU A 312 -13.78 -6.82 22.88
C GLU A 312 -12.39 -6.19 22.90
N CYS A 313 -11.35 -6.98 23.17
CA CYS A 313 -9.96 -6.54 23.08
C CYS A 313 -9.60 -6.14 21.63
N TYR A 314 -10.00 -6.93 20.63
CA TYR A 314 -9.84 -6.61 19.23
C TYR A 314 -10.53 -5.29 18.88
N ARG A 315 -11.77 -5.11 19.32
CA ARG A 315 -12.53 -3.88 19.10
C ARG A 315 -11.86 -2.65 19.70
N LEU A 316 -11.33 -2.76 20.93
CA LEU A 316 -10.58 -1.69 21.59
C LEU A 316 -9.33 -1.28 20.78
N VAL A 317 -8.58 -2.25 20.25
CA VAL A 317 -7.43 -1.98 19.38
C VAL A 317 -7.85 -1.21 18.12
N CYS A 318 -8.93 -1.61 17.48
CA CYS A 318 -9.43 -0.93 16.28
C CYS A 318 -9.91 0.50 16.56
N LEU A 319 -10.62 0.71 17.68
CA LEU A 319 -11.09 2.04 18.12
C LEU A 319 -9.92 2.97 18.52
N MET A 320 -8.90 2.42 19.18
CA MET A 320 -7.68 3.15 19.49
C MET A 320 -6.97 3.60 18.18
N ALA A 321 -6.90 2.72 17.20
CA ALA A 321 -6.30 3.00 15.89
C ALA A 321 -7.02 4.15 15.15
N ASP A 322 -8.33 4.30 15.32
CA ASP A 322 -9.13 5.42 14.77
C ASP A 322 -8.62 6.79 15.26
N SER A 323 -8.13 6.91 16.49
CA SER A 323 -7.62 8.18 17.01
C SER A 323 -6.38 8.66 16.26
N VAL A 324 -5.56 7.75 15.78
CA VAL A 324 -4.34 8.04 15.00
C VAL A 324 -4.67 8.49 13.58
N LEU A 325 -5.68 7.86 12.96
CA LEU A 325 -6.12 8.19 11.60
C LEU A 325 -6.77 9.56 11.50
N SER A 326 -7.61 9.91 12.47
CA SER A 326 -8.28 11.22 12.53
C SER A 326 -7.31 12.39 12.66
N GLY A 327 -6.08 12.11 13.03
CA GLY A 327 -4.99 13.05 13.15
C GLY A 327 -4.37 13.53 11.84
N GLY A 328 -4.68 12.91 10.70
CA GLY A 328 -4.15 13.30 9.39
C GLY A 328 -2.64 13.12 9.19
N ILE A 329 -1.92 12.68 10.21
CA ILE A 329 -0.45 12.67 10.22
C ILE A 329 0.14 11.29 9.98
N ARG A 330 -0.63 10.19 10.23
CA ARG A 330 -0.06 8.84 10.20
C ARG A 330 -1.08 7.78 9.81
N ARG A 331 -0.58 6.71 9.17
CA ARG A 331 -1.31 5.47 9.02
C ARG A 331 -1.37 4.76 10.36
N SER A 332 -2.56 4.34 10.77
CA SER A 332 -2.70 3.27 11.72
C SER A 332 -2.57 1.95 10.97
N SER A 333 -1.65 1.09 11.37
CA SER A 333 -1.47 -0.24 10.80
C SER A 333 -1.47 -1.25 11.94
N CYS A 334 -2.53 -2.07 12.00
CA CYS A 334 -2.69 -3.10 13.01
C CYS A 334 -2.89 -4.48 12.39
N ILE A 335 -2.39 -5.52 13.04
CA ILE A 335 -2.78 -6.92 12.81
C ILE A 335 -3.12 -7.55 14.13
N THR A 336 -4.20 -8.33 14.13
CA THR A 336 -4.65 -9.04 15.35
C THR A 336 -4.60 -10.54 15.11
N LEU A 337 -3.85 -11.23 15.98
CA LEU A 337 -3.79 -12.68 16.01
C LEU A 337 -4.75 -13.23 17.06
N PHE A 338 -5.50 -14.30 16.71
CA PHE A 338 -6.48 -14.90 17.59
C PHE A 338 -6.40 -16.44 17.59
N SER A 339 -7.04 -17.06 18.59
CA SER A 339 -7.05 -18.51 18.78
C SER A 339 -7.92 -19.21 17.73
N ALA A 340 -7.47 -20.35 17.23
CA ALA A 340 -8.16 -21.12 16.21
C ALA A 340 -9.54 -21.67 16.65
N ASP A 341 -9.76 -21.78 17.94
CA ASP A 341 -11.02 -22.20 18.58
C ASP A 341 -11.95 -21.02 18.96
N ASP A 342 -11.65 -19.81 18.50
CA ASP A 342 -12.46 -18.62 18.75
C ASP A 342 -13.38 -18.31 17.57
N ASP A 343 -14.59 -18.89 17.62
CA ASP A 343 -15.59 -18.70 16.55
C ASP A 343 -16.09 -17.24 16.44
N GLU A 344 -16.12 -16.46 17.55
CA GLU A 344 -16.49 -15.05 17.51
C GLU A 344 -15.47 -14.23 16.72
N MET A 345 -14.17 -14.46 16.94
CA MET A 345 -13.10 -13.84 16.19
C MET A 345 -13.02 -14.37 14.75
N MET A 346 -13.28 -15.67 14.53
CA MET A 346 -13.26 -16.29 13.21
C MET A 346 -14.28 -15.64 12.27
N THR A 347 -15.45 -15.26 12.80
CA THR A 347 -16.58 -14.74 12.00
C THR A 347 -16.80 -13.24 12.15
N CYS A 348 -15.96 -12.51 12.89
CA CYS A 348 -16.18 -11.10 13.20
C CYS A 348 -16.20 -10.17 11.97
N LYS A 349 -15.61 -10.58 10.87
CA LYS A 349 -15.60 -9.86 9.59
C LYS A 349 -16.39 -10.60 8.48
N THR A 350 -17.47 -11.26 8.85
CA THR A 350 -18.40 -11.87 7.90
C THR A 350 -19.71 -11.08 7.84
N GLY A 351 -20.48 -11.24 6.77
CA GLY A 351 -21.74 -10.52 6.57
C GLY A 351 -21.54 -8.99 6.51
N ASN A 352 -22.41 -8.25 7.14
CA ASN A 352 -22.38 -6.78 7.16
C ASN A 352 -21.55 -6.18 8.33
N TRP A 353 -20.39 -6.76 8.63
CA TRP A 353 -19.54 -6.35 9.74
C TRP A 353 -19.12 -4.87 9.67
N PHE A 354 -18.88 -4.32 8.46
CA PHE A 354 -18.44 -2.96 8.24
C PHE A 354 -19.50 -1.90 8.61
N GLU A 355 -20.76 -2.28 8.71
CA GLU A 355 -21.82 -1.42 9.24
C GLU A 355 -21.84 -1.46 10.77
N LYS A 356 -21.75 -2.67 11.29
CA LYS A 356 -21.87 -2.91 12.73
C LYS A 356 -20.61 -2.50 13.51
N TYR A 357 -19.45 -2.72 12.89
CA TYR A 357 -18.13 -2.47 13.47
C TYR A 357 -17.19 -1.84 12.44
N PRO A 358 -17.47 -0.61 11.95
CA PRO A 358 -16.65 0.02 10.91
C PRO A 358 -15.19 0.19 11.31
N GLU A 359 -14.89 0.28 12.61
CA GLU A 359 -13.55 0.32 13.17
C GLU A 359 -12.69 -0.91 12.82
N PHE A 360 -13.29 -2.06 12.48
CA PHE A 360 -12.55 -3.27 12.10
C PHE A 360 -11.75 -3.13 10.80
N ALA A 361 -12.07 -2.14 9.99
CA ALA A 361 -11.26 -1.78 8.83
C ALA A 361 -9.82 -1.35 9.21
N ASN A 362 -9.57 -0.98 10.46
CA ASN A 362 -8.27 -0.51 10.94
C ASN A 362 -7.28 -1.62 11.30
N SER A 363 -7.71 -2.88 11.30
CA SER A 363 -6.85 -4.02 11.64
C SER A 363 -7.18 -5.23 10.79
N ASN A 364 -6.16 -5.90 10.25
CA ASN A 364 -6.29 -7.25 9.73
C ASN A 364 -6.39 -8.23 10.89
N ASN A 365 -7.14 -9.31 10.72
CA ASN A 365 -7.19 -10.37 11.70
C ASN A 365 -6.81 -11.72 11.08
N SER A 366 -5.95 -12.44 11.79
CA SER A 366 -5.42 -13.72 11.34
C SER A 366 -5.51 -14.77 12.45
N VAL A 367 -5.94 -15.95 12.05
CA VAL A 367 -5.90 -17.13 12.94
C VAL A 367 -4.48 -17.67 13.00
N ILE A 368 -4.01 -17.99 14.19
CA ILE A 368 -2.72 -18.69 14.37
C ILE A 368 -2.93 -20.20 14.21
N LEU A 369 -2.14 -20.82 13.35
CA LEU A 369 -2.17 -22.25 13.05
C LEU A 369 -0.82 -22.88 13.37
N VAL A 370 -0.82 -24.01 14.09
CA VAL A 370 0.41 -24.72 14.45
C VAL A 370 0.57 -25.92 13.52
N PRO A 371 1.67 -25.98 12.72
CA PRO A 371 1.93 -27.09 11.84
C PRO A 371 1.98 -28.44 12.59
N GLY A 372 1.25 -29.43 12.10
CA GLY A 372 1.15 -30.75 12.73
C GLY A 372 0.12 -30.87 13.87
N GLU A 373 -0.38 -29.75 14.42
CA GLU A 373 -1.46 -29.73 15.42
C GLU A 373 -2.81 -29.28 14.83
N THR A 374 -2.76 -28.41 13.79
CA THR A 374 -3.97 -27.94 13.09
C THR A 374 -4.61 -29.06 12.30
N SER A 375 -5.94 -29.30 12.48
CA SER A 375 -6.65 -30.29 11.69
C SER A 375 -6.90 -29.82 10.24
N ARG A 376 -7.04 -30.78 9.31
CA ARG A 376 -7.36 -30.48 7.90
C ARG A 376 -8.71 -29.76 7.75
N GLU A 377 -9.69 -30.14 8.56
CA GLU A 377 -11.03 -29.56 8.57
C GLU A 377 -11.01 -28.09 8.99
N LEU A 378 -10.23 -27.77 10.04
CA LEU A 378 -10.07 -26.38 10.48
C LEU A 378 -9.37 -25.55 9.42
N PHE A 379 -8.30 -26.07 8.82
CA PHE A 379 -7.61 -25.39 7.73
C PHE A 379 -8.53 -25.12 6.54
N HIS A 380 -9.31 -26.14 6.11
CA HIS A 380 -10.30 -25.99 5.04
C HIS A 380 -11.36 -24.93 5.36
N LYS A 381 -11.85 -24.87 6.63
CA LYS A 381 -12.77 -23.82 7.09
C LYS A 381 -12.16 -22.43 6.90
N VAL A 382 -10.90 -22.23 7.30
CA VAL A 382 -10.21 -20.95 7.16
C VAL A 382 -10.05 -20.56 5.69
N ILE A 383 -9.61 -21.49 4.83
CA ILE A 383 -9.47 -21.23 3.38
C ILE A 383 -10.81 -20.88 2.74
N THR A 384 -11.87 -21.57 3.12
CA THR A 384 -13.23 -21.31 2.60
C THR A 384 -13.69 -19.90 2.99
N MET A 385 -13.48 -19.50 4.24
CA MET A 385 -13.81 -18.16 4.70
C MET A 385 -12.96 -17.08 4.02
N ALA A 386 -11.65 -17.29 3.88
CA ALA A 386 -10.77 -16.39 3.16
C ALA A 386 -11.19 -16.24 1.67
N LYS A 387 -11.63 -17.31 1.04
CA LYS A 387 -12.17 -17.31 -0.34
C LYS A 387 -13.45 -16.47 -0.45
N GLU A 388 -14.34 -16.57 0.53
CA GLU A 388 -15.66 -15.93 0.50
C GLU A 388 -15.62 -14.48 0.97
N TRP A 389 -14.83 -14.18 2.01
CA TRP A 389 -14.83 -12.90 2.71
C TRP A 389 -13.50 -12.12 2.64
N GLY A 390 -12.42 -12.74 2.13
CA GLY A 390 -11.06 -12.17 2.17
C GLY A 390 -10.39 -12.29 3.54
N GLU A 391 -11.14 -12.59 4.60
CA GLU A 391 -10.67 -12.76 5.98
C GLU A 391 -11.46 -13.89 6.69
N PRO A 392 -10.90 -14.50 7.77
CA PRO A 392 -9.61 -14.17 8.35
C PRO A 392 -8.43 -14.60 7.49
N GLY A 393 -7.31 -13.88 7.63
CA GLY A 393 -6.02 -14.39 7.21
C GLY A 393 -5.57 -15.55 8.12
N PHE A 394 -4.44 -16.16 7.81
CA PHE A 394 -3.84 -17.17 8.67
C PHE A 394 -2.33 -17.03 8.72
N PHE A 395 -1.76 -17.51 9.82
CA PHE A 395 -0.33 -17.49 10.08
C PHE A 395 0.12 -18.82 10.66
N PHE A 396 1.02 -19.51 9.97
CA PHE A 396 1.64 -20.72 10.48
C PHE A 396 2.78 -20.39 11.42
N SER A 397 2.72 -20.89 12.63
CA SER A 397 3.69 -20.65 13.67
C SER A 397 4.02 -21.93 14.44
N HIS A 398 5.28 -22.14 14.78
CA HIS A 398 5.72 -23.25 15.65
C HIS A 398 5.41 -23.00 17.13
N SER A 399 4.86 -21.86 17.48
CA SER A 399 4.43 -21.54 18.84
C SER A 399 3.30 -20.52 18.82
N LEU A 400 2.31 -20.68 19.69
CA LEU A 400 1.23 -19.72 19.91
C LEU A 400 1.74 -18.37 20.50
N GLU A 401 2.99 -18.35 20.98
CA GLU A 401 3.63 -17.18 21.57
C GLU A 401 4.43 -16.33 20.57
N TYR A 402 4.46 -16.71 19.29
CA TYR A 402 5.09 -15.92 18.25
C TYR A 402 4.06 -15.03 17.56
N GLY A 403 4.47 -13.85 17.21
CA GLY A 403 3.62 -12.89 16.52
C GLY A 403 4.25 -12.31 15.26
N VAL A 404 3.48 -11.48 14.59
CA VAL A 404 3.86 -10.89 13.30
C VAL A 404 3.49 -9.42 13.23
N ASN A 405 4.11 -8.73 12.30
CA ASN A 405 3.88 -7.32 12.04
C ASN A 405 2.70 -7.07 11.10
N PRO A 406 2.06 -5.88 11.18
CA PRO A 406 0.98 -5.49 10.29
C PRO A 406 1.46 -4.76 9.04
N CYS A 407 0.71 -4.91 7.94
CA CYS A 407 0.66 -4.00 6.79
C CYS A 407 -0.74 -3.99 6.18
N GLN A 408 -1.08 -2.94 5.43
CA GLN A 408 -2.46 -2.80 4.92
C GLN A 408 -2.55 -2.30 3.48
N PRO A 409 -3.46 -2.80 2.62
CA PRO A 409 -4.11 -2.05 1.55
C PRO A 409 -5.64 -2.18 1.53
N GLY A 410 -6.36 -1.27 0.86
CA GLY A 410 -7.81 -1.33 0.70
C GLY A 410 -8.37 -0.33 -0.31
N PHE A 411 -9.55 -0.60 -0.90
CA PHE A 411 -10.21 0.26 -1.90
C PHE A 411 -11.73 0.12 -1.89
N ALA A 412 -12.44 1.17 -2.15
CA ALA A 412 -13.73 1.45 -2.79
C ALA A 412 -14.53 2.58 -2.15
N THR A 413 -15.29 3.39 -2.92
CA THR A 413 -15.85 4.67 -2.45
C THR A 413 -17.32 4.91 -2.76
N VAL A 414 -18.03 5.60 -1.89
CA VAL A 414 -19.39 6.16 -1.98
C VAL A 414 -19.40 7.63 -1.53
N LEU A 415 -20.39 8.44 -1.87
CA LEU A 415 -20.50 9.86 -1.50
C LEU A 415 -21.08 10.07 -0.09
N VAL A 416 -20.30 10.58 0.82
CA VAL A 416 -20.71 10.99 2.19
C VAL A 416 -20.48 12.49 2.35
N TYR A 417 -21.40 13.16 3.08
CA TYR A 417 -21.25 14.55 3.45
C TYR A 417 -20.53 14.68 4.80
N ASP A 418 -19.39 15.32 4.77
CA ASP A 418 -18.58 15.57 5.94
C ASP A 418 -18.01 16.99 5.88
N GLU A 419 -18.27 17.78 6.97
CA GLU A 419 -17.77 19.14 7.14
C GLU A 419 -17.89 20.05 5.90
N ASP A 420 -19.13 20.18 5.34
CA ASP A 420 -19.50 21.07 4.22
C ASP A 420 -19.06 20.65 2.79
N LYS A 421 -18.72 19.39 2.52
CA LYS A 421 -18.40 18.87 1.17
C LYS A 421 -19.00 17.51 0.87
N LEU A 422 -19.37 17.30 -0.40
CA LEU A 422 -19.89 16.03 -0.95
C LEU A 422 -18.73 15.09 -1.31
N LYS A 423 -18.80 13.82 -0.89
CA LYS A 423 -17.86 12.75 -1.23
C LYS A 423 -18.59 11.54 -1.79
N ALA A 424 -18.09 10.90 -2.84
CA ALA A 424 -18.67 9.67 -3.38
C ALA A 424 -18.21 8.44 -2.56
N VAL A 425 -19.15 7.65 -2.05
CA VAL A 425 -18.96 6.51 -1.14
C VAL A 425 -19.79 5.33 -1.68
N PRO A 426 -19.35 4.04 -1.87
CA PRO A 426 -20.19 2.91 -2.31
C PRO A 426 -21.38 2.67 -1.39
N LEU A 427 -22.45 2.11 -1.92
CA LEU A 427 -23.62 1.76 -1.12
C LEU A 427 -23.27 0.74 -0.02
N SER A 428 -22.28 -0.11 -0.28
CA SER A 428 -21.73 -1.05 0.69
C SER A 428 -21.11 -0.36 1.92
N ASP A 429 -20.62 0.88 1.80
CA ASP A 429 -19.86 1.59 2.83
C ASP A 429 -20.65 2.68 3.55
N ILE A 430 -21.85 3.00 3.06
CA ILE A 430 -22.76 3.90 3.75
C ILE A 430 -23.11 3.34 5.12
N LYS A 431 -23.00 4.18 6.15
CA LYS A 431 -23.30 3.84 7.54
C LYS A 431 -24.62 4.42 8.02
N VAL A 432 -25.27 3.74 8.95
CA VAL A 432 -26.37 4.34 9.71
C VAL A 432 -25.83 5.57 10.44
N GLY A 433 -26.43 6.70 10.16
CA GLY A 433 -26.01 8.00 10.68
C GLY A 433 -25.32 8.90 9.67
N ASP A 434 -24.91 8.38 8.52
CA ASP A 434 -24.32 9.19 7.45
C ASP A 434 -25.36 10.15 6.86
N LYS A 435 -24.90 11.34 6.47
CA LYS A 435 -25.69 12.28 5.69
C LYS A 435 -25.39 12.09 4.22
N ILE A 436 -26.39 11.70 3.44
CA ILE A 436 -26.27 11.51 1.99
C ILE A 436 -27.08 12.56 1.24
N PHE A 437 -26.66 12.85 0.01
CA PHE A 437 -27.35 13.83 -0.81
C PHE A 437 -28.70 13.28 -1.29
N SER A 438 -29.76 14.05 -1.08
CA SER A 438 -31.10 13.83 -1.61
C SER A 438 -31.50 15.03 -2.45
N SER A 439 -32.07 14.78 -3.62
CA SER A 439 -32.52 15.84 -4.53
C SER A 439 -33.60 16.73 -3.95
N PHE A 440 -34.28 16.27 -2.89
CA PHE A 440 -35.40 17.00 -2.30
C PHE A 440 -35.08 17.68 -0.96
N ASP A 441 -34.35 16.99 -0.11
CA ASP A 441 -34.03 17.46 1.25
C ASP A 441 -32.58 17.91 1.40
N SER A 442 -31.83 18.06 0.30
CA SER A 442 -30.42 18.38 0.21
C SER A 442 -29.52 17.30 0.83
N PHE A 443 -29.72 17.03 2.12
CA PHE A 443 -29.03 15.99 2.84
C PHE A 443 -29.98 15.26 3.79
N VAL A 444 -29.93 13.93 3.74
CA VAL A 444 -30.72 13.05 4.60
C VAL A 444 -29.81 12.07 5.30
N LYS A 445 -30.21 11.69 6.52
CA LYS A 445 -29.42 10.77 7.33
C LYS A 445 -29.86 9.32 7.10
N VAL A 446 -28.89 8.41 6.93
CA VAL A 446 -29.17 6.98 6.84
C VAL A 446 -29.60 6.46 8.20
N VAL A 447 -30.79 5.84 8.27
CA VAL A 447 -31.34 5.27 9.51
C VAL A 447 -31.25 3.75 9.55
N SER A 448 -31.25 3.09 8.41
CA SER A 448 -30.97 1.65 8.31
C SER A 448 -30.37 1.30 6.96
N LYS A 449 -29.75 0.13 6.88
CA LYS A 449 -29.23 -0.48 5.65
C LYS A 449 -29.32 -1.99 5.78
N GLU A 450 -29.78 -2.66 4.74
CA GLU A 450 -29.95 -4.11 4.71
C GLU A 450 -29.31 -4.72 3.46
N TYR A 451 -28.62 -5.84 3.62
CA TYR A 451 -28.15 -6.63 2.49
C TYR A 451 -29.28 -7.52 1.96
N MET A 452 -29.68 -7.29 0.73
CA MET A 452 -30.83 -7.95 0.08
C MET A 452 -30.46 -9.20 -0.71
N GLY A 453 -29.20 -9.62 -0.65
CA GLY A 453 -28.70 -10.76 -1.41
C GLY A 453 -28.39 -10.45 -2.87
N LYS A 454 -28.02 -11.47 -3.63
CA LYS A 454 -27.81 -11.35 -5.07
C LYS A 454 -29.12 -11.42 -5.84
N LYS A 455 -29.37 -10.45 -6.70
CA LYS A 455 -30.60 -10.33 -7.49
C LYS A 455 -30.32 -9.93 -8.94
N PHE A 456 -31.28 -10.21 -9.82
CA PHE A 456 -31.26 -9.65 -11.16
C PHE A 456 -31.51 -8.15 -11.11
N VAL A 457 -30.65 -7.39 -11.74
CA VAL A 457 -30.73 -5.93 -11.84
C VAL A 457 -31.06 -5.56 -13.29
N TYR A 458 -32.05 -4.71 -13.46
CA TYR A 458 -32.50 -4.22 -14.76
C TYR A 458 -31.95 -2.81 -14.99
N ARG A 459 -31.64 -2.52 -16.26
CA ARG A 459 -31.22 -1.21 -16.71
C ARG A 459 -32.42 -0.43 -17.21
N TYR A 460 -32.71 0.68 -16.56
CA TYR A 460 -33.75 1.63 -16.96
C TYR A 460 -33.08 2.86 -17.53
N ARG A 461 -33.42 3.23 -18.78
CA ARG A 461 -32.90 4.43 -19.44
C ARG A 461 -33.91 5.53 -19.50
N TYR A 462 -33.48 6.70 -19.10
CA TYR A 462 -34.23 7.97 -19.11
C TYR A 462 -33.51 8.97 -20.03
N ASN A 463 -34.14 10.13 -20.35
CA ASN A 463 -33.58 11.08 -21.30
C ASN A 463 -32.11 11.43 -21.05
N ASP A 464 -31.74 11.73 -19.80
CA ASP A 464 -30.39 12.18 -19.40
C ASP A 464 -29.80 11.33 -18.31
N ALA A 465 -30.41 10.17 -17.99
CA ALA A 465 -29.95 9.32 -16.89
C ALA A 465 -30.19 7.84 -17.16
N GLU A 466 -29.41 7.02 -16.50
CA GLU A 466 -29.53 5.58 -16.47
C GLU A 466 -29.64 5.10 -15.03
N LEU A 467 -30.60 4.23 -14.72
CA LEU A 467 -30.81 3.64 -13.41
C LEU A 467 -30.65 2.12 -13.50
N LEU A 468 -29.83 1.55 -12.64
CA LEU A 468 -29.69 0.11 -12.43
C LEU A 468 -30.35 -0.25 -11.10
N CYS A 469 -31.43 -1.01 -11.14
CA CYS A 469 -32.11 -1.45 -9.94
C CYS A 469 -32.89 -2.77 -10.15
N THR A 470 -33.35 -3.38 -9.05
CA THR A 470 -34.22 -4.55 -9.12
C THR A 470 -35.63 -4.17 -9.59
N ALA A 471 -36.42 -5.13 -10.06
CA ALA A 471 -37.79 -4.91 -10.47
C ALA A 471 -38.74 -4.41 -9.34
N GLU A 472 -38.32 -4.71 -8.07
CA GLU A 472 -39.10 -4.29 -6.90
C GLU A 472 -38.72 -2.89 -6.39
N HIS A 473 -37.65 -2.29 -6.88
CA HIS A 473 -37.21 -0.96 -6.45
C HIS A 473 -38.29 0.09 -6.79
N GLN A 474 -38.58 0.94 -5.83
CA GLN A 474 -39.61 2.01 -6.02
C GLN A 474 -38.88 3.31 -6.39
N VAL A 475 -39.43 4.02 -7.38
CA VAL A 475 -38.91 5.31 -7.81
C VAL A 475 -40.04 6.34 -7.77
N VAL A 476 -39.70 7.59 -7.54
CA VAL A 476 -40.68 8.70 -7.59
C VAL A 476 -41.03 8.98 -9.04
N THR A 477 -42.29 8.86 -9.37
CA THR A 477 -42.77 9.01 -10.75
C THR A 477 -43.56 10.29 -10.96
N ASP A 478 -44.11 10.90 -9.90
CA ASP A 478 -44.94 12.11 -10.01
C ASP A 478 -45.09 12.82 -8.65
N PHE A 479 -45.60 14.09 -8.68
CA PHE A 479 -45.98 14.85 -7.51
C PHE A 479 -47.48 14.98 -7.47
N SER A 480 -48.12 14.66 -6.37
CA SER A 480 -49.50 15.01 -6.15
C SER A 480 -49.65 16.48 -5.79
N SER A 481 -50.82 17.05 -6.03
CA SER A 481 -51.18 18.44 -5.67
C SER A 481 -51.00 18.77 -4.17
N ASP A 482 -50.87 17.76 -3.32
CA ASP A 482 -50.77 17.90 -1.86
C ASP A 482 -49.34 17.61 -1.33
N TYR A 483 -48.30 17.72 -2.20
CA TYR A 483 -46.92 17.42 -1.88
C TYR A 483 -46.66 15.96 -1.46
N ALA A 484 -47.54 15.02 -1.84
CA ALA A 484 -47.32 13.59 -1.67
C ALA A 484 -46.65 13.00 -2.91
N PHE A 485 -45.56 12.24 -2.71
CA PHE A 485 -44.85 11.54 -3.78
C PHE A 485 -45.61 10.27 -4.17
N VAL A 486 -45.76 10.05 -5.48
CA VAL A 486 -46.31 8.79 -6.01
C VAL A 486 -45.18 7.83 -6.30
N TRP A 487 -45.09 6.79 -5.48
CA TRP A 487 -44.10 5.72 -5.61
C TRP A 487 -44.62 4.60 -6.50
N LYS A 488 -43.93 4.27 -7.55
CA LYS A 488 -44.24 3.14 -8.44
C LYS A 488 -43.06 2.27 -8.70
N LYS A 489 -43.32 0.98 -8.95
CA LYS A 489 -42.30 0.03 -9.43
C LYS A 489 -42.05 0.29 -10.91
N PRO A 490 -40.81 0.56 -11.37
CA PRO A 490 -40.52 0.92 -12.76
C PRO A 490 -40.88 -0.16 -13.78
N PHE A 491 -41.12 -1.37 -13.31
CA PHE A 491 -41.40 -2.54 -14.15
C PHE A 491 -42.75 -2.51 -14.87
N PHE A 492 -43.73 -1.73 -14.39
CA PHE A 492 -45.12 -1.83 -14.85
C PHE A 492 -45.63 -0.72 -15.78
N GLU A 493 -44.95 0.41 -15.91
CA GLU A 493 -45.43 1.53 -16.70
C GLU A 493 -44.33 2.15 -17.59
N ALA A 494 -44.50 2.04 -18.91
CA ALA A 494 -43.58 2.62 -19.91
C ALA A 494 -43.55 4.15 -19.96
N GLU A 495 -44.50 4.85 -19.28
CA GLU A 495 -44.59 6.28 -19.24
C GLU A 495 -44.18 6.90 -17.87
N SER A 496 -43.55 6.11 -17.00
CA SER A 496 -43.09 6.60 -15.70
C SER A 496 -42.09 7.74 -15.86
N LEU A 497 -42.22 8.76 -15.01
CA LEU A 497 -41.23 9.82 -14.86
C LEU A 497 -40.37 9.51 -13.62
N ILE A 498 -39.10 9.90 -13.65
CA ILE A 498 -38.21 9.81 -12.51
C ILE A 498 -37.57 11.18 -12.27
N VAL A 499 -37.39 11.53 -11.03
CA VAL A 499 -36.69 12.76 -10.64
C VAL A 499 -35.19 12.46 -10.44
N CYS A 500 -34.35 13.16 -11.21
CA CYS A 500 -32.90 13.14 -11.07
C CYS A 500 -32.42 14.59 -11.02
N GLU A 501 -31.68 14.97 -9.98
CA GLU A 501 -31.08 16.30 -9.83
C GLU A 501 -32.10 17.45 -10.05
N ASP A 502 -33.24 17.35 -9.40
CA ASP A 502 -34.36 18.30 -9.51
C ASP A 502 -34.97 18.41 -10.93
N LYS A 503 -34.77 17.46 -11.81
CA LYS A 503 -35.41 17.36 -13.13
C LYS A 503 -36.26 16.11 -13.23
N LEU A 504 -37.40 16.23 -13.93
CA LEU A 504 -38.25 15.11 -14.29
C LEU A 504 -37.79 14.48 -15.59
N ASN A 505 -37.35 13.21 -15.56
CA ASN A 505 -36.93 12.46 -16.72
C ASN A 505 -37.95 11.38 -17.10
N LYS A 506 -38.31 11.32 -18.37
CA LYS A 506 -39.24 10.31 -18.88
C LYS A 506 -38.51 8.99 -19.15
N LEU A 507 -39.05 7.87 -18.69
CA LEU A 507 -38.55 6.52 -18.98
C LEU A 507 -38.63 6.26 -20.50
N ILE A 508 -37.50 6.00 -21.13
CA ILE A 508 -37.38 5.72 -22.56
C ILE A 508 -37.40 4.20 -22.82
N SER A 509 -36.71 3.42 -22.01
CA SER A 509 -36.64 1.97 -22.22
C SER A 509 -36.29 1.22 -20.95
N VAL A 510 -36.67 -0.05 -20.91
CA VAL A 510 -36.30 -1.04 -19.89
C VAL A 510 -35.58 -2.17 -20.57
N ASP A 511 -34.32 -2.38 -20.26
CA ASP A 511 -33.58 -3.54 -20.73
C ASP A 511 -33.85 -4.73 -19.80
N ARG A 512 -34.52 -5.74 -20.29
CA ARG A 512 -34.96 -6.95 -19.58
C ARG A 512 -34.12 -8.16 -19.90
N SER A 513 -32.95 -8.02 -20.53
CA SER A 513 -32.12 -9.16 -20.90
C SER A 513 -31.57 -9.85 -19.66
N ALA A 514 -32.05 -11.06 -19.38
CA ALA A 514 -31.61 -11.90 -18.27
C ALA A 514 -30.16 -12.44 -18.41
N HIS A 515 -29.46 -12.08 -19.47
CA HIS A 515 -28.11 -12.52 -19.80
C HIS A 515 -27.11 -11.36 -19.91
N GLY A 516 -27.45 -10.21 -19.36
CA GLY A 516 -26.56 -9.05 -19.32
C GLY A 516 -25.55 -9.09 -18.15
N PRO A 517 -24.56 -8.19 -18.14
CA PRO A 517 -23.51 -8.12 -17.11
C PRO A 517 -24.04 -7.83 -15.70
N TYR A 518 -25.32 -7.56 -15.53
CA TYR A 518 -25.97 -7.24 -14.24
C TYR A 518 -26.81 -8.38 -13.67
N ALA A 519 -26.77 -9.59 -14.29
CA ALA A 519 -27.37 -10.78 -13.70
C ALA A 519 -26.59 -11.17 -12.43
N ASP A 520 -27.33 -11.55 -11.38
CA ASP A 520 -26.75 -12.00 -10.10
C ASP A 520 -25.85 -10.96 -9.38
N THR A 521 -26.27 -9.69 -9.36
CA THR A 521 -25.59 -8.59 -8.70
C THR A 521 -25.96 -8.48 -7.22
N ASP A 522 -24.99 -8.19 -6.35
CA ASP A 522 -25.25 -7.90 -4.94
C ASP A 522 -26.06 -6.61 -4.78
N VAL A 523 -27.15 -6.69 -4.02
CA VAL A 523 -28.09 -5.58 -3.85
C VAL A 523 -28.20 -5.18 -2.39
N TYR A 524 -28.10 -3.89 -2.12
CA TYR A 524 -28.28 -3.30 -0.80
C TYR A 524 -29.47 -2.34 -0.82
N ASP A 525 -30.20 -2.31 0.28
CA ASP A 525 -31.24 -1.31 0.53
C ASP A 525 -30.84 -0.41 1.69
N ILE A 526 -31.07 0.89 1.56
CA ILE A 526 -30.81 1.87 2.61
C ILE A 526 -32.07 2.67 2.90
N THR A 527 -32.32 2.95 4.18
CA THR A 527 -33.39 3.82 4.63
C THR A 527 -32.81 5.13 5.14
N VAL A 528 -33.40 6.24 4.78
CA VAL A 528 -32.96 7.59 5.15
C VAL A 528 -34.03 8.35 5.92
N ASP A 529 -33.66 9.34 6.75
CA ASP A 529 -34.55 10.18 7.53
C ASP A 529 -34.89 11.49 6.81
N GLY A 530 -35.28 11.45 5.60
CA GLY A 530 -35.75 12.61 4.86
C GLY A 530 -37.25 12.55 4.62
N ARG A 531 -37.86 13.67 4.17
CA ARG A 531 -39.26 13.72 3.81
C ARG A 531 -39.60 12.78 2.67
N THR A 532 -38.64 12.51 1.81
CA THR A 532 -38.81 11.77 0.56
C THR A 532 -38.22 10.37 0.60
N HIS A 533 -37.35 10.03 1.57
CA HIS A 533 -36.59 8.79 1.59
C HIS A 533 -35.85 8.50 0.28
N THR A 534 -35.41 9.55 -0.43
CA THR A 534 -34.69 9.45 -1.72
C THR A 534 -33.22 9.65 -1.55
N TYR A 535 -32.41 9.00 -2.37
CA TYR A 535 -30.98 9.15 -2.46
C TYR A 535 -30.48 8.88 -3.89
N ASN A 536 -29.35 9.47 -4.27
CA ASN A 536 -28.75 9.26 -5.57
C ASN A 536 -27.75 8.08 -5.51
N THR A 537 -27.95 7.10 -6.38
CA THR A 537 -27.05 5.94 -6.51
C THR A 537 -26.11 6.13 -7.68
N GLY A 538 -24.79 6.08 -7.43
CA GLY A 538 -23.79 5.85 -8.46
C GLY A 538 -23.49 4.36 -8.58
N LEU A 539 -23.01 3.90 -9.74
CA LEU A 539 -22.62 2.51 -9.94
C LEU A 539 -21.42 2.14 -9.06
N PRO A 540 -21.51 1.10 -8.23
CA PRO A 540 -20.37 0.60 -7.47
C PRO A 540 -19.71 -0.58 -8.14
N ASP A 541 -18.42 -0.55 -8.26
CA ASP A 541 -17.60 -1.75 -8.40
C ASP A 541 -16.89 -2.01 -7.08
N THR A 542 -17.24 -3.11 -6.44
CA THR A 542 -16.69 -3.50 -5.14
C THR A 542 -15.72 -4.65 -5.30
N SER A 543 -14.46 -4.41 -5.06
CA SER A 543 -13.51 -5.46 -4.73
C SER A 543 -12.66 -5.02 -3.53
N PHE A 544 -12.78 -5.77 -2.44
CA PHE A 544 -11.96 -5.59 -1.26
C PHE A 544 -10.67 -6.40 -1.42
N VAL A 545 -9.52 -5.75 -1.21
CA VAL A 545 -8.23 -6.45 -1.11
C VAL A 545 -7.72 -6.26 0.31
N VAL A 546 -7.60 -7.35 1.04
CA VAL A 546 -6.92 -7.36 2.33
C VAL A 546 -5.66 -8.20 2.17
N SER A 547 -4.49 -7.63 2.45
CA SER A 547 -3.24 -8.38 2.47
C SER A 547 -2.73 -8.48 3.90
N ASN A 548 -2.45 -9.71 4.33
CA ASN A 548 -1.71 -9.96 5.55
C ASN A 548 -0.22 -9.90 5.24
N CYS A 549 0.50 -9.03 5.96
CA CYS A 549 1.96 -9.09 6.03
C CYS A 549 2.35 -10.21 6.98
N GLY A 550 3.39 -10.22 7.64
CA GLY A 550 3.84 -11.31 8.49
C GLY A 550 5.26 -11.65 8.11
N GLU A 551 5.96 -10.66 7.53
CA GLU A 551 7.37 -10.80 7.18
C GLU A 551 8.29 -10.73 8.40
N ALA A 552 7.93 -10.03 9.48
CA ALA A 552 8.73 -9.96 10.69
C ALA A 552 8.12 -10.82 11.80
N LEU A 553 8.79 -11.91 12.20
CA LEU A 553 8.40 -12.70 13.35
C LEU A 553 8.94 -12.07 14.63
N LEU A 554 8.07 -11.83 15.61
CA LEU A 554 8.30 -11.04 16.80
C LEU A 554 7.94 -11.83 18.07
N ILE A 555 8.81 -11.80 19.09
CA ILE A 555 8.66 -12.57 20.35
C ILE A 555 8.67 -11.59 21.51
N PRO A 556 7.49 -11.19 22.05
CA PRO A 556 7.36 -10.03 22.95
C PRO A 556 7.49 -10.36 24.43
N TYR A 557 8.17 -11.43 24.83
CA TYR A 557 8.31 -11.80 26.24
C TYR A 557 9.73 -12.18 26.64
N LEU A 558 10.00 -12.08 27.93
CA LEU A 558 11.19 -12.58 28.60
C LEU A 558 10.77 -13.61 29.66
N ASN A 559 11.51 -14.70 29.74
CA ASN A 559 11.46 -15.61 30.89
C ASN A 559 12.41 -15.09 31.96
N THR A 560 11.92 -14.78 33.14
CA THR A 560 12.70 -14.31 34.29
C THR A 560 12.48 -15.25 35.47
N GLU A 561 13.29 -15.12 36.51
CA GLU A 561 13.11 -15.92 37.75
C GLU A 561 11.72 -15.68 38.41
N GLU A 562 11.16 -14.50 38.21
CA GLU A 562 9.84 -14.11 38.71
C GLU A 562 8.69 -14.60 37.82
N GLY A 563 8.98 -15.25 36.70
CA GLY A 563 8.03 -15.68 35.69
C GLY A 563 8.18 -14.92 34.36
N ARG A 564 7.22 -15.14 33.45
CA ARG A 564 7.20 -14.49 32.13
C ARG A 564 6.75 -13.05 32.27
N LYS A 565 7.56 -12.13 31.71
CA LYS A 565 7.22 -10.70 31.58
C LYS A 565 7.03 -10.34 30.12
N THR A 566 5.98 -9.60 29.79
CA THR A 566 5.61 -9.20 28.43
C THR A 566 5.95 -7.72 28.20
N GLY A 567 6.55 -7.43 27.04
CA GLY A 567 6.82 -6.10 26.52
C GLY A 567 6.49 -6.05 25.02
N PHE A 568 7.20 -5.21 24.26
CA PHE A 568 7.13 -5.19 22.80
C PHE A 568 8.38 -5.77 22.17
N SER A 569 8.22 -6.63 21.17
CA SER A 569 9.28 -6.98 20.23
C SER A 569 9.13 -6.10 18.98
N MET A 570 10.22 -5.58 18.43
CA MET A 570 10.20 -4.64 17.32
C MET A 570 11.24 -5.02 16.28
N CYS A 571 10.95 -4.69 15.01
CA CYS A 571 11.87 -4.92 13.91
C CYS A 571 12.03 -3.64 13.09
N ASN A 572 13.28 -3.34 12.70
CA ASN A 572 13.59 -2.33 11.70
C ASN A 572 13.78 -2.99 10.34
N LEU A 573 13.37 -2.32 9.29
CA LEU A 573 13.40 -2.85 7.94
C LEU A 573 14.34 -2.04 7.06
N THR A 574 15.12 -2.71 6.21
CA THR A 574 15.90 -2.13 5.12
C THR A 574 15.46 -2.74 3.80
N GLU A 575 15.79 -2.13 2.68
CA GLU A 575 15.32 -2.56 1.37
C GLU A 575 16.48 -2.67 0.38
N ILE A 576 16.60 -3.81 -0.27
CA ILE A 576 17.52 -4.03 -1.40
C ILE A 576 16.69 -3.85 -2.68
N ASN A 577 17.23 -3.07 -3.62
CA ASN A 577 16.68 -2.92 -4.96
C ASN A 577 17.21 -4.05 -5.87
N ALA A 578 16.51 -5.17 -5.92
CA ALA A 578 16.90 -6.28 -6.80
C ALA A 578 16.88 -5.86 -8.29
N ALA A 579 15.98 -4.97 -8.67
CA ALA A 579 15.92 -4.46 -10.03
C ALA A 579 17.20 -3.70 -10.46
N ALA A 580 18.08 -3.31 -9.53
CA ALA A 580 19.35 -2.68 -9.86
C ALA A 580 20.47 -3.69 -10.15
N PHE A 581 20.27 -4.99 -9.92
CA PHE A 581 21.30 -6.01 -10.13
C PHE A 581 21.64 -6.18 -11.61
N LYS A 582 22.94 -6.25 -11.88
CA LYS A 582 23.51 -6.60 -13.18
C LYS A 582 24.26 -7.93 -13.12
N GLY A 583 24.59 -8.40 -11.93
CA GLY A 583 25.27 -9.64 -11.65
C GLY A 583 25.24 -10.00 -10.17
N PRO A 584 25.80 -11.17 -9.79
CA PRO A 584 25.84 -11.65 -8.41
C PRO A 584 26.50 -10.69 -7.42
N GLU A 585 27.54 -9.98 -7.85
CA GLU A 585 28.30 -9.06 -7.00
C GLU A 585 27.41 -7.90 -6.49
N ASP A 586 26.52 -7.37 -7.34
CA ASP A 586 25.59 -6.31 -6.94
C ASP A 586 24.67 -6.76 -5.81
N MET A 587 24.24 -8.04 -5.82
CA MET A 587 23.41 -8.61 -4.77
C MET A 587 24.17 -8.70 -3.44
N MET A 588 25.44 -9.14 -3.47
CA MET A 588 26.29 -9.25 -2.28
C MET A 588 26.63 -7.90 -1.69
N GLU A 589 26.96 -6.93 -2.53
CA GLU A 589 27.25 -5.55 -2.14
C GLU A 589 26.01 -4.88 -1.48
N ALA A 590 24.85 -5.03 -2.10
CA ALA A 590 23.59 -4.50 -1.57
C ALA A 590 23.19 -5.20 -0.25
N ALA A 591 23.37 -6.52 -0.14
CA ALA A 591 23.13 -7.28 1.07
C ALA A 591 24.00 -6.78 2.24
N ARG A 592 25.28 -6.53 1.98
CA ARG A 592 26.21 -5.95 2.96
C ARG A 592 25.76 -4.56 3.42
N ALA A 593 25.43 -3.67 2.50
CA ALA A 593 24.99 -2.30 2.82
C ALA A 593 23.69 -2.29 3.63
N ALA A 594 22.72 -3.10 3.23
CA ALA A 594 21.43 -3.22 3.93
C ALA A 594 21.60 -3.78 5.35
N ALA A 595 22.54 -4.73 5.55
CA ALA A 595 22.87 -5.27 6.86
C ALA A 595 23.55 -4.21 7.77
N ILE A 596 24.43 -3.38 7.23
CA ILE A 596 25.02 -2.25 7.97
C ILE A 596 23.90 -1.33 8.44
N LEU A 597 23.05 -0.83 7.51
CA LEU A 597 21.96 0.08 7.83
C LEU A 597 21.01 -0.50 8.90
N GLY A 598 20.62 -1.77 8.74
CA GLY A 598 19.76 -2.45 9.72
C GLY A 598 20.40 -2.56 11.09
N THR A 599 21.71 -2.89 11.17
CA THR A 599 22.43 -3.01 12.43
C THR A 599 22.57 -1.65 13.13
N LEU A 600 22.85 -0.58 12.40
CA LEU A 600 22.87 0.78 12.95
C LEU A 600 21.50 1.16 13.55
N GLN A 601 20.41 0.83 12.86
CA GLN A 601 19.04 1.11 13.31
C GLN A 601 18.68 0.29 14.54
N ALA A 602 19.09 -0.98 14.61
CA ALA A 602 18.81 -1.87 15.76
C ALA A 602 19.43 -1.39 17.07
N GLY A 603 20.46 -0.55 17.05
CA GLY A 603 21.07 0.04 18.24
C GLY A 603 20.32 1.24 18.84
N TYR A 604 19.16 1.65 18.30
CA TYR A 604 18.29 2.70 18.87
C TYR A 604 17.26 2.05 19.78
N ILE A 605 17.61 1.71 21.00
CA ILE A 605 16.76 0.95 21.93
C ILE A 605 16.27 1.74 23.14
N ASP A 606 16.65 3.01 23.29
CA ASP A 606 16.21 3.87 24.41
C ASP A 606 14.74 4.26 24.23
N MET A 607 13.85 3.59 24.99
CA MET A 607 12.40 3.75 24.89
C MET A 607 11.75 3.75 26.28
N PRO A 608 12.03 4.76 27.13
CA PRO A 608 11.63 4.76 28.54
C PRO A 608 10.11 4.68 28.74
N PHE A 609 9.30 5.14 27.77
CA PHE A 609 7.84 5.06 27.85
C PHE A 609 7.32 3.61 27.77
N LEU A 610 8.06 2.70 27.12
CA LEU A 610 7.70 1.28 26.98
C LEU A 610 8.30 0.40 28.10
N GLY A 611 9.20 0.94 28.90
CA GLY A 611 9.82 0.31 30.04
C GLY A 611 10.92 -0.72 29.73
N ASP A 612 11.60 -1.17 30.77
CA ASP A 612 12.83 -1.97 30.70
C ASP A 612 12.63 -3.38 30.11
N VAL A 613 11.43 -3.94 30.18
CA VAL A 613 11.12 -5.25 29.59
C VAL A 613 11.23 -5.17 28.06
N THR A 614 10.69 -4.09 27.47
CA THR A 614 10.78 -3.85 26.01
C THR A 614 12.24 -3.66 25.60
N GLU A 615 13.01 -2.82 26.30
CA GLU A 615 14.43 -2.60 26.00
C GLU A 615 15.24 -3.89 26.06
N LYS A 616 14.99 -4.73 27.07
CA LYS A 616 15.65 -6.05 27.20
C LYS A 616 15.28 -7.01 26.07
N ILE A 617 14.02 -7.00 25.59
CA ILE A 617 13.58 -7.77 24.44
C ILE A 617 14.28 -7.28 23.16
N LEU A 618 14.37 -5.98 22.97
CA LEU A 618 15.05 -5.38 21.81
C LEU A 618 16.53 -5.73 21.81
N LEU A 619 17.17 -5.65 22.97
CA LEU A 619 18.58 -6.03 23.12
C LEU A 619 18.77 -7.53 22.89
N ARG A 620 17.89 -8.41 23.42
CA ARG A 620 17.97 -9.87 23.23
C ARG A 620 17.99 -10.24 21.76
N ASP A 621 17.05 -9.69 20.98
CA ASP A 621 16.80 -10.10 19.60
C ASP A 621 17.56 -9.25 18.58
N SER A 622 17.77 -7.97 18.82
CA SER A 622 18.43 -6.98 17.94
C SER A 622 18.04 -7.15 16.47
N LEU A 623 16.71 -7.32 16.19
CA LEU A 623 16.19 -7.79 14.92
C LEU A 623 16.51 -6.86 13.75
N LEU A 624 16.86 -7.47 12.62
CA LEU A 624 16.91 -6.85 11.31
C LEU A 624 15.81 -7.44 10.43
N GLY A 625 15.37 -6.66 9.46
CA GLY A 625 14.52 -7.13 8.37
C GLY A 625 15.07 -6.64 7.03
N VAL A 626 16.19 -7.26 6.61
CA VAL A 626 16.76 -7.00 5.27
C VAL A 626 15.84 -7.63 4.25
N SER A 627 15.22 -6.81 3.42
CA SER A 627 14.22 -7.20 2.42
C SER A 627 14.72 -6.91 1.01
N MET A 628 14.17 -7.63 0.03
CA MET A 628 14.39 -7.36 -1.40
C MET A 628 13.08 -6.95 -2.05
N THR A 629 13.16 -5.98 -2.98
CA THR A 629 12.02 -5.57 -3.82
C THR A 629 12.40 -5.54 -5.29
N GLY A 630 11.44 -5.73 -6.19
CA GLY A 630 11.70 -5.86 -7.62
C GLY A 630 12.26 -7.21 -8.02
N MET A 631 12.02 -8.25 -7.22
CA MET A 631 12.57 -9.59 -7.47
C MET A 631 12.12 -10.16 -8.81
N MET A 632 10.87 -9.92 -9.20
CA MET A 632 10.32 -10.36 -10.50
C MET A 632 10.82 -9.56 -11.71
N GLU A 633 11.55 -8.45 -11.50
CA GLU A 633 12.18 -7.71 -12.59
C GLU A 633 13.54 -8.30 -13.03
N VAL A 634 14.14 -9.13 -12.18
CA VAL A 634 15.39 -9.84 -12.44
C VAL A 634 15.33 -11.28 -11.91
N PRO A 635 14.37 -12.09 -12.40
CA PRO A 635 14.05 -13.38 -11.80
C PRO A 635 15.21 -14.37 -11.79
N GLU A 636 16.10 -14.32 -12.78
CA GLU A 636 17.26 -15.22 -12.89
C GLU A 636 18.28 -15.02 -11.74
N LEU A 637 18.46 -13.79 -11.26
CA LEU A 637 19.34 -13.49 -10.14
C LEU A 637 18.59 -13.59 -8.80
N ALA A 638 17.38 -12.98 -8.73
CA ALA A 638 16.66 -12.87 -7.48
C ALA A 638 16.12 -14.21 -6.95
N PHE A 639 15.83 -15.18 -7.81
CA PHE A 639 15.35 -16.50 -7.44
C PHE A 639 16.38 -17.63 -7.63
N ASP A 640 17.67 -17.29 -7.76
CA ASP A 640 18.73 -18.29 -7.68
C ASP A 640 18.94 -18.70 -6.21
N PRO A 641 18.74 -20.00 -5.86
CA PRO A 641 18.81 -20.45 -4.47
C PRO A 641 20.20 -20.29 -3.84
N GLU A 642 21.29 -20.48 -4.62
CA GLU A 642 22.65 -20.34 -4.10
C GLU A 642 22.99 -18.89 -3.84
N LEU A 643 22.62 -17.98 -4.75
CA LEU A 643 22.82 -16.54 -4.55
C LEU A 643 22.01 -16.02 -3.36
N GLN A 644 20.76 -16.48 -3.17
CA GLN A 644 19.97 -16.13 -1.99
C GLN A 644 20.65 -16.58 -0.70
N ARG A 645 21.16 -17.82 -0.65
CA ARG A 645 21.88 -18.36 0.52
C ARG A 645 23.18 -17.62 0.79
N GLU A 646 23.93 -17.30 -0.25
CA GLU A 646 25.17 -16.54 -0.12
C GLU A 646 24.92 -15.13 0.37
N ALA A 647 23.96 -14.42 -0.20
CA ALA A 647 23.56 -13.08 0.24
C ALA A 647 23.07 -13.08 1.70
N ALA A 648 22.29 -14.09 2.12
CA ALA A 648 21.87 -14.23 3.52
C ALA A 648 23.06 -14.42 4.46
N ARG A 649 24.09 -15.22 4.07
CA ARG A 649 25.35 -15.35 4.83
C ARG A 649 26.12 -14.04 4.91
N VAL A 650 26.17 -13.27 3.81
CA VAL A 650 26.76 -11.92 3.81
C VAL A 650 26.06 -11.02 4.81
N VAL A 651 24.73 -11.04 4.87
CA VAL A 651 23.95 -10.26 5.86
C VAL A 651 24.33 -10.67 7.28
N LEU A 652 24.36 -11.97 7.61
CA LEU A 652 24.71 -12.46 8.95
C LEU A 652 26.12 -12.06 9.34
N LYS A 653 27.10 -12.26 8.46
CA LYS A 653 28.50 -11.94 8.70
C LYS A 653 28.72 -10.44 8.90
N THR A 654 28.10 -9.61 8.06
CA THR A 654 28.18 -8.15 8.18
C THR A 654 27.56 -7.66 9.50
N ASN A 655 26.42 -8.22 9.90
CA ASN A 655 25.84 -7.93 11.20
C ASN A 655 26.82 -8.26 12.36
N GLU A 656 27.50 -9.41 12.31
CA GLU A 656 28.52 -9.76 13.31
C GLU A 656 29.69 -8.76 13.35
N GLU A 657 30.22 -8.41 12.20
CA GLU A 657 31.33 -7.47 12.08
C GLU A 657 30.96 -6.10 12.67
N VAL A 658 29.82 -5.57 12.34
CA VAL A 658 29.36 -4.26 12.83
C VAL A 658 29.01 -4.33 14.32
N VAL A 659 28.30 -5.35 14.78
CA VAL A 659 28.00 -5.57 16.21
C VAL A 659 29.27 -5.66 17.06
N ASN A 660 30.31 -6.39 16.60
CA ASN A 660 31.56 -6.48 17.31
C ASN A 660 32.25 -5.12 17.47
N LYS A 661 32.23 -4.27 16.42
CA LYS A 661 32.74 -2.90 16.50
C LYS A 661 31.91 -2.04 17.46
N MET A 662 30.58 -2.15 17.42
CA MET A 662 29.70 -1.42 18.33
C MET A 662 29.94 -1.81 19.80
N ARG A 663 30.04 -3.10 20.09
CA ARG A 663 30.35 -3.61 21.44
C ARG A 663 31.72 -3.16 21.95
N ALA A 664 32.74 -3.17 21.09
CA ALA A 664 34.08 -2.68 21.44
C ALA A 664 34.10 -1.20 21.86
N HIS A 665 33.08 -0.42 21.46
CA HIS A 665 32.89 0.97 21.84
C HIS A 665 31.76 1.17 22.88
N GLY A 666 31.34 0.09 23.56
CA GLY A 666 30.40 0.16 24.68
C GLY A 666 28.92 0.29 24.31
N ILE A 667 28.56 0.09 23.04
CA ILE A 667 27.14 0.10 22.61
C ILE A 667 26.49 -1.24 22.97
N PRO A 668 25.38 -1.25 23.75
CA PRO A 668 24.67 -2.46 24.08
C PRO A 668 23.85 -2.95 22.86
N ILE A 669 24.30 -4.01 22.24
CA ILE A 669 23.62 -4.66 21.09
C ILE A 669 24.01 -6.13 21.04
N ASN A 670 23.09 -6.99 20.59
CA ASN A 670 23.39 -8.40 20.32
C ASN A 670 23.47 -8.70 18.81
N TYR A 671 23.98 -9.86 18.45
CA TYR A 671 23.85 -10.37 17.10
C TYR A 671 22.36 -10.55 16.81
N ALA A 672 21.90 -10.05 15.68
CA ALA A 672 20.50 -10.14 15.33
C ALA A 672 20.04 -11.59 15.25
N ALA A 673 18.99 -11.93 15.96
CA ALA A 673 18.46 -13.30 15.98
C ALA A 673 17.89 -13.70 14.61
N ARG A 674 17.30 -12.77 13.90
CA ARG A 674 16.74 -12.90 12.56
C ARG A 674 17.11 -11.66 11.75
N CYS A 675 17.59 -11.85 10.51
CA CYS A 675 18.16 -10.76 9.72
C CYS A 675 17.42 -10.49 8.40
N THR A 676 16.83 -11.52 7.78
CA THR A 676 16.30 -11.42 6.42
C THR A 676 14.81 -11.73 6.34
N CYS A 677 14.10 -10.99 5.51
CA CYS A 677 12.68 -11.17 5.23
C CYS A 677 12.38 -10.70 3.81
N VAL A 678 11.12 -10.76 3.39
CA VAL A 678 10.64 -10.02 2.22
C VAL A 678 9.36 -9.31 2.60
N LYS A 679 9.40 -7.97 2.63
CA LYS A 679 8.25 -7.13 2.91
C LYS A 679 7.46 -6.80 1.64
N PRO A 680 6.20 -6.33 1.72
CA PRO A 680 5.39 -6.00 0.55
C PRO A 680 5.90 -4.78 -0.24
N SER A 681 6.76 -3.97 0.32
CA SER A 681 7.55 -2.88 -0.29
C SER A 681 6.76 -1.83 -1.08
N GLY A 682 5.45 -1.64 -0.83
CA GLY A 682 4.60 -0.77 -1.61
C GLY A 682 5.17 0.65 -1.85
N THR A 683 5.49 1.39 -0.79
CA THR A 683 6.07 2.75 -0.91
C THR A 683 7.58 2.72 -1.17
N ALA A 684 8.30 1.71 -0.64
CA ALA A 684 9.74 1.58 -0.88
C ALA A 684 10.05 1.32 -2.36
N SER A 685 9.25 0.47 -3.04
CA SER A 685 9.38 0.25 -4.47
C SER A 685 9.15 1.53 -5.27
N LEU A 686 8.18 2.37 -4.86
CA LEU A 686 7.94 3.67 -5.49
C LEU A 686 9.11 4.64 -5.30
N GLU A 687 9.68 4.71 -4.09
CA GLU A 687 10.84 5.54 -3.79
C GLU A 687 12.08 5.10 -4.59
N LEU A 688 12.24 3.79 -4.80
CA LEU A 688 13.30 3.21 -5.64
C LEU A 688 13.00 3.31 -7.14
N GLY A 689 11.77 3.65 -7.52
CA GLY A 689 11.36 3.70 -8.91
C GLY A 689 11.20 2.31 -9.55
N ILE A 690 10.59 1.36 -8.85
CA ILE A 690 10.42 -0.03 -9.30
C ILE A 690 8.94 -0.31 -9.57
N GLY A 691 8.64 -1.03 -10.66
CA GLY A 691 7.30 -1.43 -11.03
C GLY A 691 6.74 -2.58 -10.19
N ALA A 692 7.59 -3.55 -9.84
CA ALA A 692 7.25 -4.72 -9.04
C ALA A 692 7.55 -4.50 -7.54
N SER A 693 6.65 -4.87 -6.63
CA SER A 693 6.82 -4.66 -5.19
C SER A 693 7.16 -5.95 -4.46
N GLY A 694 8.27 -5.96 -3.72
CA GLY A 694 8.73 -7.14 -2.98
C GLY A 694 8.92 -8.33 -3.91
N ILE A 695 8.29 -9.46 -3.57
CA ILE A 695 8.29 -10.68 -4.40
C ILE A 695 7.19 -10.67 -5.48
N HIS A 696 6.26 -9.69 -5.47
CA HIS A 696 5.14 -9.68 -6.40
C HIS A 696 5.57 -9.32 -7.83
N PRO A 697 4.91 -9.88 -8.85
CA PRO A 697 5.13 -9.48 -10.24
C PRO A 697 4.66 -8.03 -10.48
N ALA A 698 5.17 -7.41 -11.53
CA ALA A 698 4.62 -6.17 -12.04
C ALA A 698 3.18 -6.41 -12.54
N HIS A 699 2.34 -5.38 -12.53
CA HIS A 699 0.93 -5.51 -12.92
C HIS A 699 0.78 -5.98 -14.38
N ALA A 700 1.56 -5.39 -15.29
CA ALA A 700 1.65 -5.75 -16.70
C ALA A 700 2.98 -5.23 -17.26
N HIS A 701 3.35 -5.63 -18.49
CA HIS A 701 4.54 -5.10 -19.15
C HIS A 701 4.50 -3.57 -19.34
N ARG A 702 3.30 -3.03 -19.57
CA ARG A 702 3.03 -1.59 -19.59
C ARG A 702 1.70 -1.32 -18.89
N TYR A 703 1.68 -0.35 -18.03
CA TYR A 703 0.47 0.02 -17.28
C TYR A 703 0.52 1.47 -16.83
N ILE A 704 -0.64 2.04 -16.56
CA ILE A 704 -0.77 3.35 -15.91
C ILE A 704 -0.91 3.10 -14.41
N ARG A 705 -0.02 3.70 -13.62
CA ARG A 705 -0.12 3.71 -12.17
C ARG A 705 -0.68 5.03 -11.70
N ARG A 706 -1.77 4.98 -10.93
CA ARG A 706 -2.43 6.16 -10.35
C ARG A 706 -2.00 6.37 -8.91
N VAL A 707 -1.57 7.59 -8.62
CA VAL A 707 -1.22 8.04 -7.27
C VAL A 707 -2.21 9.11 -6.86
N THR A 708 -2.94 8.90 -5.77
CA THR A 708 -3.87 9.92 -5.26
C THR A 708 -3.07 11.10 -4.71
N ALA A 709 -3.53 12.31 -5.00
CA ALA A 709 -2.90 13.55 -4.61
C ALA A 709 -3.90 14.49 -3.93
N ASN A 710 -3.45 15.14 -2.87
CA ASN A 710 -4.23 16.17 -2.20
C ASN A 710 -4.13 17.48 -3.01
N PRO A 711 -5.27 18.08 -3.45
CA PRO A 711 -5.26 19.30 -4.23
C PRO A 711 -4.63 20.51 -3.52
N THR A 712 -4.58 20.52 -2.19
CA THR A 712 -4.00 21.64 -1.42
C THR A 712 -2.51 21.47 -1.13
N GLU A 713 -1.92 20.30 -1.47
CA GLU A 713 -0.52 20.02 -1.20
C GLU A 713 0.39 20.77 -2.18
N PRO A 714 1.40 21.55 -1.70
CA PRO A 714 2.30 22.30 -2.56
C PRO A 714 3.05 21.44 -3.59
N VAL A 715 3.47 20.24 -3.20
CA VAL A 715 4.15 19.29 -4.12
C VAL A 715 3.25 18.90 -5.27
N PHE A 716 1.97 18.62 -5.00
CA PHE A 716 0.99 18.32 -6.04
C PHE A 716 0.73 19.53 -6.94
N GLN A 717 0.51 20.71 -6.35
CA GLN A 717 0.26 21.94 -7.11
C GLN A 717 1.44 22.26 -8.04
N TYR A 718 2.68 22.09 -7.55
CA TYR A 718 3.87 22.30 -8.35
C TYR A 718 4.00 21.25 -9.46
N PHE A 719 3.78 19.97 -9.18
CA PHE A 719 3.74 18.92 -10.20
C PHE A 719 2.69 19.23 -11.26
N LYS A 720 1.47 19.59 -10.85
CA LYS A 720 0.36 19.92 -11.75
C LYS A 720 0.66 21.12 -12.64
N SER A 721 1.39 22.12 -12.15
CA SER A 721 1.78 23.29 -12.94
C SER A 721 2.73 22.92 -14.10
N VAL A 722 3.54 21.86 -13.93
CA VAL A 722 4.50 21.39 -14.95
C VAL A 722 3.89 20.30 -15.83
N ASN A 723 3.12 19.36 -15.25
CA ASN A 723 2.52 18.20 -15.92
C ASN A 723 0.99 18.13 -15.74
N PRO A 724 0.22 19.16 -16.15
CA PRO A 724 -1.23 19.18 -15.93
C PRO A 724 -1.96 18.02 -16.63
N HIS A 725 -1.44 17.51 -17.74
CA HIS A 725 -2.02 16.40 -18.52
C HIS A 725 -1.98 15.04 -17.81
N MET A 726 -1.13 14.90 -16.78
CA MET A 726 -1.04 13.70 -15.94
C MET A 726 -1.96 13.76 -14.73
N CYS A 727 -2.55 14.92 -14.43
CA CYS A 727 -3.37 15.14 -13.25
C CYS A 727 -4.85 15.08 -13.65
N VAL A 728 -5.59 14.14 -13.07
CA VAL A 728 -7.00 13.92 -13.37
C VAL A 728 -7.81 14.09 -12.09
N GLN A 729 -8.89 14.86 -12.17
CA GLN A 729 -9.82 14.99 -11.07
C GLN A 729 -10.85 13.86 -11.12
N LYS A 730 -11.02 13.17 -10.01
CA LYS A 730 -12.08 12.17 -9.86
C LYS A 730 -13.43 12.84 -9.69
N PRO A 731 -14.55 12.15 -9.98
CA PRO A 731 -15.90 12.68 -9.76
C PRO A 731 -16.15 13.14 -8.32
N ASN A 732 -15.49 12.52 -7.34
CA ASN A 732 -15.59 12.88 -5.91
C ASN A 732 -14.76 14.12 -5.50
N GLY A 733 -14.12 14.78 -6.45
CA GLY A 733 -13.31 15.99 -6.21
C GLY A 733 -11.83 15.69 -5.90
N ASP A 734 -11.46 14.45 -5.58
CA ASP A 734 -10.06 14.04 -5.40
C ASP A 734 -9.26 14.15 -6.70
N TRP A 735 -7.93 14.20 -6.56
CA TRP A 735 -7.03 14.19 -7.69
C TRP A 735 -6.19 12.93 -7.72
N VAL A 736 -5.92 12.44 -8.92
CA VAL A 736 -4.94 11.39 -9.17
C VAL A 736 -3.91 11.87 -10.17
N ILE A 737 -2.67 11.41 -10.00
CA ILE A 737 -1.61 11.57 -10.97
C ILE A 737 -1.44 10.23 -11.68
N GLU A 738 -1.49 10.23 -12.99
CA GLU A 738 -1.30 9.06 -13.84
C GLU A 738 0.14 8.96 -14.31
N PHE A 739 0.86 7.95 -13.82
CA PHE A 739 2.23 7.66 -14.20
C PHE A 739 2.25 6.46 -15.17
N PRO A 740 2.75 6.62 -16.39
CA PRO A 740 3.00 5.47 -17.27
C PRO A 740 4.22 4.71 -16.76
N VAL A 741 4.05 3.41 -16.54
CA VAL A 741 5.09 2.50 -16.02
C VAL A 741 5.33 1.37 -17.01
N MET A 742 6.60 0.99 -17.20
CA MET A 742 7.00 -0.13 -18.02
C MET A 742 7.89 -1.07 -17.22
N ALA A 743 7.55 -2.34 -17.19
CA ALA A 743 8.39 -3.38 -16.60
C ALA A 743 9.67 -3.57 -17.42
N LYS A 744 10.73 -4.04 -16.78
CA LYS A 744 11.99 -4.33 -17.46
C LYS A 744 11.84 -5.46 -18.48
N PRO A 745 12.66 -5.47 -19.55
CA PRO A 745 12.74 -6.64 -20.43
C PRO A 745 13.12 -7.89 -19.62
N GLY A 746 12.37 -8.98 -19.80
CA GLY A 746 12.57 -10.23 -19.05
C GLY A 746 11.90 -10.27 -17.68
N ALA A 747 11.25 -9.20 -17.23
CA ALA A 747 10.46 -9.20 -16.01
C ALA A 747 9.25 -10.13 -16.13
N ILE A 748 8.95 -10.83 -15.05
CA ILE A 748 7.73 -11.62 -14.90
C ILE A 748 6.60 -10.68 -14.51
N VAL A 749 5.48 -10.72 -15.23
CA VAL A 749 4.27 -9.95 -14.93
C VAL A 749 3.15 -10.85 -14.39
N LYS A 750 2.10 -10.23 -13.87
CA LYS A 750 0.98 -10.93 -13.21
C LYS A 750 0.36 -12.03 -14.08
N GLU A 751 0.24 -11.81 -15.39
CA GLU A 751 -0.35 -12.76 -16.32
C GLU A 751 0.54 -13.99 -16.60
N ASP A 752 1.84 -13.88 -16.37
CA ASP A 752 2.81 -14.95 -16.62
C ASP A 752 2.84 -16.02 -15.53
N LEU A 753 2.14 -15.82 -14.40
CA LEU A 753 2.20 -16.71 -13.25
C LEU A 753 0.84 -17.27 -12.86
N SER A 754 0.78 -18.59 -12.65
CA SER A 754 -0.27 -19.24 -11.86
C SER A 754 -0.07 -19.00 -10.36
N ALA A 755 -1.12 -19.21 -9.57
CA ALA A 755 -1.04 -19.14 -8.11
C ALA A 755 0.03 -20.08 -7.53
N ILE A 756 0.15 -21.29 -8.08
CA ILE A 756 1.13 -22.29 -7.66
C ILE A 756 2.56 -21.89 -8.02
N GLU A 757 2.80 -21.37 -9.21
CA GLU A 757 4.14 -20.91 -9.60
C GLU A 757 4.61 -19.75 -8.72
N PHE A 758 3.70 -18.86 -8.36
CA PHE A 758 4.00 -17.80 -7.41
C PHE A 758 4.31 -18.34 -6.00
N LEU A 759 3.49 -19.27 -5.49
CA LEU A 759 3.73 -19.91 -4.18
C LEU A 759 5.05 -20.69 -4.14
N LYS A 760 5.47 -21.34 -5.23
CA LYS A 760 6.78 -21.98 -5.35
C LYS A 760 7.93 -20.98 -5.19
N LYS A 761 7.80 -19.75 -5.72
CA LYS A 761 8.79 -18.69 -5.54
C LYS A 761 8.81 -18.16 -4.11
N VAL A 762 7.64 -18.05 -3.47
CA VAL A 762 7.52 -17.70 -2.04
C VAL A 762 8.24 -18.75 -1.18
N LEU A 763 7.97 -20.03 -1.40
CA LEU A 763 8.60 -21.14 -0.68
C LEU A 763 10.11 -21.18 -0.89
N LEU A 764 10.57 -21.06 -2.14
CA LEU A 764 12.01 -21.01 -2.47
C LEU A 764 12.70 -19.88 -1.69
N THR A 765 12.10 -18.70 -1.67
CA THR A 765 12.68 -17.54 -0.98
C THR A 765 12.65 -17.70 0.54
N GLN A 766 11.59 -18.30 1.09
CA GLN A 766 11.53 -18.65 2.52
C GLN A 766 12.66 -19.61 2.91
N GLU A 767 12.90 -20.63 2.10
CA GLU A 767 13.87 -21.67 2.40
C GLU A 767 15.33 -21.24 2.17
N ASN A 768 15.60 -20.30 1.26
CA ASN A 768 16.97 -19.94 0.89
C ASN A 768 17.40 -18.55 1.39
N TRP A 769 16.54 -17.55 1.32
CA TRP A 769 16.85 -16.20 1.81
C TRP A 769 16.53 -16.06 3.31
N VAL A 770 15.30 -16.38 3.72
CA VAL A 770 14.83 -16.11 5.08
C VAL A 770 15.43 -17.08 6.09
N ARG A 771 15.36 -18.39 5.83
CA ARG A 771 15.90 -19.42 6.73
C ARG A 771 17.40 -19.28 6.94
N TYR A 772 18.15 -19.04 5.86
CA TYR A 772 19.61 -18.85 5.95
C TYR A 772 20.03 -17.54 6.61
N GLY A 773 19.17 -16.55 6.69
CA GLY A 773 19.37 -15.30 7.42
C GLY A 773 18.88 -15.34 8.86
N THR A 774 18.54 -16.51 9.39
CA THR A 774 18.10 -16.74 10.77
C THR A 774 19.15 -17.49 11.57
N ARG A 775 19.47 -16.99 12.77
CA ARG A 775 20.38 -17.71 13.70
C ARG A 775 19.59 -18.77 14.46
N THR A 776 20.12 -19.97 14.51
CA THR A 776 19.50 -21.05 15.28
C THR A 776 19.50 -20.70 16.78
N ASN A 777 18.33 -20.79 17.41
CA ASN A 777 18.16 -20.58 18.84
C ASN A 777 17.27 -21.70 19.40
N SER A 778 17.80 -22.46 20.35
CA SER A 778 17.07 -23.56 20.99
C SER A 778 15.89 -23.09 21.84
N ASP A 779 15.93 -21.83 22.33
CA ASP A 779 14.86 -21.28 23.18
C ASP A 779 13.64 -20.87 22.33
N PHE A 780 13.87 -20.66 21.02
CA PHE A 780 12.83 -20.23 20.09
C PHE A 780 12.87 -21.08 18.80
N PRO A 781 12.51 -22.35 18.85
CA PRO A 781 12.56 -23.25 17.70
C PRO A 781 11.61 -22.78 16.59
N GLY A 782 12.09 -22.85 15.34
CA GLY A 782 11.31 -22.43 14.18
C GLY A 782 10.97 -20.94 14.09
N ALA A 783 11.64 -20.10 14.88
CA ALA A 783 11.48 -18.66 14.85
C ALA A 783 12.22 -18.05 13.66
N GLU A 784 11.59 -18.00 12.50
CA GLU A 784 12.08 -17.41 11.26
C GLU A 784 11.18 -16.24 10.86
N HIS A 785 11.74 -15.21 10.22
CA HIS A 785 10.96 -14.20 9.51
C HIS A 785 10.17 -14.86 8.36
N GLY A 786 9.43 -14.08 7.60
CA GLY A 786 8.60 -14.57 6.51
C GLY A 786 8.79 -13.82 5.20
N VAL A 787 8.16 -14.34 4.17
CA VAL A 787 8.01 -13.72 2.86
C VAL A 787 6.57 -13.23 2.73
N SER A 788 6.36 -11.91 2.82
CA SER A 788 5.03 -11.33 2.61
C SER A 788 4.59 -11.51 1.17
N ASN A 789 3.37 -12.00 1.00
CA ASN A 789 2.83 -12.35 -0.31
C ASN A 789 1.32 -12.12 -0.39
N THR A 790 0.82 -11.91 -1.60
CA THR A 790 -0.61 -11.91 -1.93
C THR A 790 -0.78 -12.75 -3.19
N VAL A 791 -1.45 -13.88 -3.03
CA VAL A 791 -1.66 -14.88 -4.10
C VAL A 791 -3.02 -14.61 -4.74
N PHE A 792 -3.02 -14.28 -6.03
CA PHE A 792 -4.25 -14.17 -6.81
C PHE A 792 -4.65 -15.55 -7.29
N VAL A 793 -5.78 -16.07 -6.80
CA VAL A 793 -6.23 -17.45 -7.05
C VAL A 793 -7.41 -17.43 -8.02
N LYS A 794 -7.26 -18.04 -9.19
CA LYS A 794 -8.37 -18.23 -10.13
C LYS A 794 -9.37 -19.24 -9.60
N GLN A 795 -10.60 -19.24 -10.14
CA GLN A 795 -11.68 -20.05 -9.62
C GLN A 795 -11.38 -21.57 -9.65
N ASP A 796 -10.62 -22.02 -10.61
CA ASP A 796 -10.21 -23.42 -10.81
C ASP A 796 -8.94 -23.83 -10.03
N GLU A 797 -8.16 -22.87 -9.50
CA GLU A 797 -6.89 -23.14 -8.81
C GLU A 797 -7.05 -23.39 -7.29
N TRP A 798 -8.22 -23.11 -6.67
CA TRP A 798 -8.39 -23.13 -5.22
C TRP A 798 -8.04 -24.46 -4.56
N GLY A 799 -8.41 -25.58 -5.18
CA GLY A 799 -8.12 -26.91 -4.63
C GLY A 799 -6.63 -27.23 -4.60
N GLU A 800 -5.92 -26.88 -5.68
CA GLU A 800 -4.48 -27.09 -5.78
C GLU A 800 -3.70 -26.15 -4.83
N VAL A 801 -4.13 -24.89 -4.71
CA VAL A 801 -3.56 -23.90 -3.80
C VAL A 801 -3.73 -24.33 -2.34
N GLU A 802 -4.93 -24.79 -1.94
CA GLU A 802 -5.18 -25.29 -0.60
C GLU A 802 -4.28 -26.49 -0.28
N GLN A 803 -4.15 -27.45 -1.22
CA GLN A 803 -3.29 -28.62 -1.03
C GLN A 803 -1.83 -28.23 -0.94
N PHE A 804 -1.34 -27.34 -1.80
CA PHE A 804 0.06 -26.87 -1.78
C PHE A 804 0.41 -26.23 -0.44
N ILE A 805 -0.45 -25.31 0.07
CA ILE A 805 -0.21 -24.62 1.33
C ILE A 805 -0.21 -25.62 2.49
N TRP A 806 -1.13 -26.58 2.48
CA TRP A 806 -1.20 -27.64 3.48
C TRP A 806 0.09 -28.48 3.52
N ASP A 807 0.60 -28.88 2.38
CA ASP A 807 1.79 -29.73 2.28
C ASP A 807 3.06 -28.97 2.72
N HIS A 808 3.07 -27.64 2.66
CA HIS A 808 4.22 -26.80 2.97
C HIS A 808 4.01 -25.92 4.23
N GLN A 809 3.04 -26.24 5.08
CA GLN A 809 2.68 -25.46 6.28
C GLN A 809 3.84 -25.26 7.27
N SER A 810 4.82 -26.15 7.31
CA SER A 810 6.01 -26.03 8.17
C SER A 810 7.01 -25.00 7.66
N SER A 811 7.04 -24.72 6.38
CA SER A 811 7.96 -23.75 5.75
C SER A 811 7.29 -22.40 5.49
N LEU A 812 6.05 -22.38 5.04
CA LEU A 812 5.30 -21.15 4.83
C LEU A 812 4.95 -20.48 6.17
N ARG A 813 4.85 -19.15 6.16
CA ARG A 813 4.42 -18.37 7.34
C ARG A 813 3.01 -17.81 7.11
N GLY A 814 2.88 -16.59 6.66
CA GLY A 814 1.59 -16.01 6.26
C GLY A 814 1.39 -16.13 4.75
N VAL A 815 0.18 -16.49 4.34
CA VAL A 815 -0.23 -16.46 2.93
C VAL A 815 -1.54 -15.68 2.85
N SER A 816 -1.56 -14.63 2.04
CA SER A 816 -2.78 -13.89 1.74
C SER A 816 -3.36 -14.40 0.44
N LEU A 817 -4.60 -14.87 0.48
CA LEU A 817 -5.30 -15.39 -0.68
C LEU A 817 -6.31 -14.36 -1.18
N PHE A 818 -6.30 -14.11 -2.47
CA PHE A 818 -7.22 -13.19 -3.09
C PHE A 818 -7.90 -13.83 -4.32
N PRO A 819 -9.25 -13.90 -4.36
CA PRO A 819 -9.95 -14.43 -5.52
C PRO A 819 -9.69 -13.60 -6.77
N SER A 820 -9.14 -14.21 -7.81
CA SER A 820 -8.98 -13.57 -9.12
C SER A 820 -10.30 -13.67 -9.88
N THR A 821 -11.10 -12.62 -9.84
CA THR A 821 -12.38 -12.56 -10.59
C THR A 821 -12.24 -11.97 -11.99
N GLY A 822 -11.00 -11.88 -12.51
CA GLY A 822 -10.62 -11.10 -13.67
C GLY A 822 -10.30 -9.65 -13.28
N ASP A 823 -9.49 -8.97 -14.07
CA ASP A 823 -9.25 -7.53 -13.87
C ASP A 823 -10.55 -6.79 -14.20
N LYS A 824 -11.29 -6.42 -13.16
CA LYS A 824 -12.41 -5.49 -13.31
C LYS A 824 -11.80 -4.10 -13.52
N GLU A 825 -11.84 -3.63 -14.76
CA GLU A 825 -11.50 -2.26 -15.09
C GLU A 825 -12.59 -1.33 -14.51
N TYR A 826 -12.30 -0.74 -13.37
CA TYR A 826 -13.10 0.36 -12.88
C TYR A 826 -12.38 1.68 -13.13
N ALA A 827 -13.16 2.73 -13.37
CA ALA A 827 -12.63 4.06 -13.58
C ALA A 827 -11.67 4.45 -12.44
N PHE A 828 -10.44 4.83 -12.79
CA PHE A 828 -9.39 5.19 -11.82
C PHE A 828 -8.81 4.04 -10.97
N ALA A 829 -8.84 2.79 -11.47
CA ALA A 829 -8.09 1.70 -10.85
C ALA A 829 -6.63 2.14 -10.55
N PRO A 830 -6.04 1.77 -9.40
CA PRO A 830 -4.67 2.19 -9.04
C PRO A 830 -3.61 1.76 -10.04
N MET A 831 -3.85 0.66 -10.72
CA MET A 831 -3.04 0.13 -11.81
C MET A 831 -3.96 -0.31 -12.94
N GLN A 832 -3.66 0.10 -14.17
CA GLN A 832 -4.42 -0.23 -15.36
C GLN A 832 -3.47 -0.73 -16.44
N ALA A 833 -3.62 -1.99 -16.85
CA ALA A 833 -2.85 -2.57 -17.94
C ALA A 833 -3.16 -1.85 -19.27
N ILE A 834 -2.21 -1.85 -20.19
CA ILE A 834 -2.39 -1.30 -21.53
C ILE A 834 -2.82 -2.43 -22.46
N VAL A 835 -4.12 -2.55 -22.67
CA VAL A 835 -4.74 -3.65 -23.43
C VAL A 835 -5.44 -3.14 -24.69
N THR A 836 -6.20 -2.03 -24.57
CA THR A 836 -6.98 -1.46 -25.66
C THR A 836 -6.22 -0.39 -26.43
N GLU A 837 -6.73 0.00 -27.60
CA GLU A 837 -6.19 1.12 -28.37
C GLU A 837 -6.34 2.46 -27.62
N ASP A 838 -7.39 2.62 -26.86
CA ASP A 838 -7.60 3.80 -26.01
C ASP A 838 -6.56 3.87 -24.88
N ASP A 839 -6.25 2.74 -24.25
CA ASP A 839 -5.17 2.67 -23.24
C ASP A 839 -3.82 3.01 -23.86
N GLU A 840 -3.54 2.48 -25.07
CA GLU A 840 -2.31 2.80 -25.81
C GLU A 840 -2.22 4.30 -26.13
N ASN A 841 -3.32 4.90 -26.57
CA ASN A 841 -3.40 6.32 -26.85
C ASN A 841 -3.20 7.15 -25.58
N ARG A 842 -3.83 6.78 -24.48
CA ARG A 842 -3.67 7.43 -23.16
C ARG A 842 -2.23 7.31 -22.67
N TRP A 843 -1.65 6.11 -22.68
CA TRP A 843 -0.27 5.87 -22.26
C TRP A 843 0.73 6.70 -23.11
N ASN A 844 0.58 6.69 -24.43
CA ASN A 844 1.40 7.48 -25.33
C ASN A 844 1.27 8.98 -25.09
N TYR A 845 0.07 9.48 -24.75
CA TYR A 845 -0.17 10.88 -24.39
C TYR A 845 0.59 11.27 -23.13
N LEU A 846 0.52 10.44 -22.08
CA LEU A 846 1.23 10.65 -20.82
C LEU A 846 2.76 10.68 -21.05
N VAL A 847 3.30 9.70 -21.80
CA VAL A 847 4.74 9.61 -22.10
C VAL A 847 5.24 10.82 -22.89
N ARG A 848 4.49 11.24 -23.90
CA ARG A 848 4.93 12.35 -24.80
C ARG A 848 4.93 13.70 -24.11
N GLY A 849 4.01 13.92 -23.19
CA GLY A 849 3.82 15.19 -22.51
C GLY A 849 4.67 15.38 -21.25
N TYR A 850 5.25 14.31 -20.72
CA TYR A 850 5.98 14.36 -19.44
C TYR A 850 7.20 15.29 -19.49
N THR A 851 7.27 16.15 -18.49
CA THR A 851 8.42 17.02 -18.21
C THR A 851 8.95 16.73 -16.81
N PRO A 852 10.23 16.36 -16.63
CA PRO A 852 10.83 16.17 -15.33
C PRO A 852 10.65 17.41 -14.43
N VAL A 853 10.28 17.18 -13.18
CA VAL A 853 10.00 18.24 -12.21
C VAL A 853 11.20 18.44 -11.28
N ASP A 854 11.72 19.65 -11.24
CA ASP A 854 12.80 20.04 -10.32
C ASP A 854 12.19 20.66 -9.04
N TYR A 855 11.96 19.84 -8.04
CA TYR A 855 11.37 20.27 -6.77
C TYR A 855 12.29 21.17 -5.93
N SER A 856 13.59 21.27 -6.26
CA SER A 856 14.49 22.23 -5.60
C SER A 856 14.11 23.70 -5.89
N LYS A 857 13.32 23.92 -6.94
CA LYS A 857 12.78 25.23 -7.32
C LYS A 857 11.39 25.53 -6.77
N MET A 858 10.78 24.55 -6.11
CA MET A 858 9.49 24.76 -5.45
C MET A 858 9.66 25.62 -4.21
N VAL A 859 8.89 26.70 -4.11
CA VAL A 859 8.92 27.60 -2.96
C VAL A 859 7.69 27.37 -2.09
N GLU A 860 7.91 27.04 -0.82
CA GLU A 860 6.90 27.01 0.25
C GLU A 860 7.22 28.10 1.26
N LEU A 861 6.26 28.99 1.53
CA LEU A 861 6.47 30.09 2.48
C LEU A 861 6.34 29.64 3.94
N GLU A 862 5.65 28.54 4.18
CA GLU A 862 5.41 27.93 5.49
C GLU A 862 5.55 26.41 5.37
N ASP A 863 5.80 25.74 6.49
CA ASP A 863 5.74 24.29 6.55
C ASP A 863 4.29 23.79 6.33
N ASN A 864 3.97 23.53 5.08
CA ASN A 864 2.73 22.88 4.66
C ASN A 864 2.94 21.38 4.41
N SER A 865 4.00 20.78 4.93
CA SER A 865 4.16 19.33 4.88
C SER A 865 3.00 18.70 5.66
N GLN A 866 1.86 18.61 5.00
CA GLN A 866 0.86 17.63 5.36
C GLN A 866 1.54 16.32 5.01
N GLN A 867 1.85 15.53 6.04
CA GLN A 867 2.11 14.13 5.73
C GLN A 867 0.82 13.64 5.08
N PRO A 868 0.86 13.28 3.80
CA PRO A 868 -0.34 12.80 3.18
C PRO A 868 -0.82 11.68 4.08
N ALA A 869 -2.06 11.76 4.54
CA ALA A 869 -2.81 10.57 4.78
C ALA A 869 -2.68 9.82 3.47
N GLU A 870 -1.59 9.06 3.32
CA GLU A 870 -1.46 8.21 2.17
C GLU A 870 -2.65 7.34 2.24
N VAL A 871 -3.47 7.55 1.30
CA VAL A 871 -4.46 6.66 0.84
C VAL A 871 -3.77 5.33 0.51
N ALA A 872 -3.34 4.61 1.54
CA ALA A 872 -3.65 3.23 1.54
C ALA A 872 -5.12 3.26 1.87
N CYS A 873 -5.92 3.19 0.86
CA CYS A 873 -7.31 2.87 1.02
C CYS A 873 -7.33 1.53 1.73
N THR A 874 -7.54 1.59 3.03
CA THR A 874 -7.68 0.45 3.87
C THR A 874 -9.15 0.36 4.14
N GLY A 875 -9.77 -0.65 3.57
CA GLY A 875 -11.12 -1.03 3.89
C GLY A 875 -12.14 0.12 3.80
N GLY A 876 -12.33 0.68 2.61
CA GLY A 876 -13.45 1.56 2.35
C GLY A 876 -13.45 2.94 3.03
N LYS A 877 -12.41 3.30 3.81
CA LYS A 877 -12.26 4.64 4.34
C LYS A 877 -11.07 5.33 3.70
N CYS A 878 -11.31 5.93 2.55
CA CYS A 878 -10.57 7.09 2.12
C CYS A 878 -11.11 8.30 2.88
N ASP A 879 -10.82 8.39 4.17
CA ASP A 879 -11.00 9.63 4.89
C ASP A 879 -9.87 10.57 4.50
N LEU A 880 -10.06 11.20 3.37
CA LEU A 880 -9.49 12.50 3.08
C LEU A 880 -10.24 13.53 3.94
N THR A 881 -10.02 13.51 5.21
CA THR A 881 -10.28 14.70 5.99
C THR A 881 -9.01 15.53 5.97
N ILE A 882 -9.08 16.56 5.17
CA ILE A 882 -8.25 17.75 5.25
C ILE A 882 -8.29 18.33 6.66
#